data_43019e853d5e3f53640ef0be5d9933b1
#
_entry.id   43019e853d5e3f53640ef0be5d9933b1
#
_cell.length_a   1.000
_cell.length_b   1.000
_cell.length_c   1.000
_cell.angle_alpha   90.00
_cell.angle_beta   90.00
_cell.angle_gamma   90.00
#
_symmetry.space_group_name_H-M   'P 1'
#
loop_
_entity.id
_entity.type
_entity.pdbx_description
1 polymer ?
#
loop_
_entity_poly.entity_id
_entity_poly.type
_entity_poly.pdbx_seq_one_letter_code
_entity_poly.pdbx_strand_id
1 'polypeptide(L)'
;MLPVKDGMSNIDVNALIPQLKIKLLGAWLNNIYQLNSIFLFKFRSVNGENLTLLVEYGKRIHLTSFKRPTPKTPSQFTMMLRTKVKNAKVTEINQYDLDRIVYLKLDKGDEQYTLIFELFGDGNILLLNRFNQILYALKYVKMRDRAILPKKTYDYPPLRGKNPFEITVDELKEILRNSSKDIIHTLISNLNLAADYAEEILINSNIDFKTPAKEVDTELVNTLMSNLNNLLNKIKSGELDPCIFSDSAGKMVNVAPFNLVKYSVLNRKEFSDFNEALDVFFTEYEAKAITTTSEAEFKSKAASLQRIKEEQEEAAALLQSKVKLHKTIGDLIYSNYMVIDELLRTIQEARKKKIEWSVIIDKLNKAREMNIPSALIFKTLKPDQAILVVEVNGVEFNLDFRKSLTWNADQYYQLSKREENKLKGALSALEKTISKLKQLEGESKDYSKPEPIKKTRKKEWYERFRWFITSDNFLVVGGRDAKSNETLIKKFTEKNDIVFHADIHGAPIVVLKSGGKNPSETALKEAAQFAASYSSAWSKGAGGVDVYYIKPEQISFSPPSGQYLPKGSFIINGPRNYVRNQPLNLMLGIIFKDGHPIPVCGPPTAIMKLTKINVPLRIGDLSTGKIAKKIKEYITRITSEEERMIIEELSLDEIQNILPPGGSDIAVKI
;
A
#
# COMPACT_ATOMS: atom_id res chain seq x y z
N MET A 1 -8.82 -9.87 26.33
CA MET A 1 -8.13 -10.06 25.04
C MET A 1 -6.67 -9.73 25.22
N LEU A 2 -5.77 -10.59 24.77
CA LEU A 2 -4.35 -10.28 24.74
C LEU A 2 -4.08 -9.13 23.76
N PRO A 3 -3.22 -8.15 24.08
CA PRO A 3 -2.85 -7.09 23.16
C PRO A 3 -2.13 -7.68 21.94
N VAL A 4 -2.46 -7.18 20.76
CA VAL A 4 -1.78 -7.58 19.53
C VAL A 4 -0.43 -6.86 19.47
N LYS A 5 0.62 -7.59 19.12
CA LYS A 5 1.97 -7.04 18.95
C LYS A 5 1.99 -6.01 17.80
N ASP A 6 2.41 -4.79 18.08
CA ASP A 6 2.40 -3.66 17.13
C ASP A 6 3.80 -3.27 16.63
N GLY A 7 4.85 -3.87 17.19
CA GLY A 7 6.24 -3.63 16.81
C GLY A 7 7.19 -4.72 17.31
N MET A 8 8.41 -4.66 16.84
CA MET A 8 9.48 -5.59 17.24
C MET A 8 10.08 -5.19 18.58
N SER A 9 10.35 -6.19 19.41
CA SER A 9 11.18 -6.01 20.60
C SER A 9 12.67 -5.98 20.24
N ASN A 10 13.50 -5.64 21.21
CA ASN A 10 14.96 -5.70 21.06
C ASN A 10 15.46 -7.14 20.83
N ILE A 11 14.83 -8.12 21.47
CA ILE A 11 15.12 -9.55 21.28
C ILE A 11 14.71 -10.00 19.86
N ASP A 12 13.58 -9.56 19.35
CA ASP A 12 13.16 -9.85 17.96
C ASP A 12 14.19 -9.29 16.96
N VAL A 13 14.64 -8.06 17.18
CA VAL A 13 15.68 -7.46 16.33
C VAL A 13 16.95 -8.28 16.38
N ASN A 14 17.38 -8.69 17.58
CA ASN A 14 18.61 -9.49 17.78
C ASN A 14 18.53 -10.84 17.04
N ALA A 15 17.42 -11.53 17.16
CA ALA A 15 17.16 -12.80 16.47
C ALA A 15 17.13 -12.65 14.93
N LEU A 16 16.70 -11.49 14.41
CA LEU A 16 16.59 -11.23 12.98
C LEU A 16 17.93 -10.84 12.33
N ILE A 17 18.80 -10.11 13.03
CA ILE A 17 20.06 -9.56 12.47
C ILE A 17 20.90 -10.60 11.73
N PRO A 18 21.14 -11.83 12.24
CA PRO A 18 21.91 -12.85 11.52
C PRO A 18 21.32 -13.18 10.14
N GLN A 19 19.99 -13.27 10.02
CA GLN A 19 19.31 -13.54 8.76
C GLN A 19 19.45 -12.38 7.78
N LEU A 20 19.36 -11.13 8.26
CA LEU A 20 19.60 -9.95 7.44
C LEU A 20 21.05 -9.87 6.96
N LYS A 21 22.04 -10.24 7.81
CA LYS A 21 23.45 -10.31 7.42
C LYS A 21 23.66 -11.25 6.24
N ILE A 22 23.15 -12.47 6.30
CA ILE A 22 23.29 -13.48 5.24
C ILE A 22 22.75 -12.96 3.90
N LYS A 23 21.65 -12.19 3.92
CA LYS A 23 20.98 -11.72 2.70
C LYS A 23 21.51 -10.40 2.16
N LEU A 24 21.89 -9.46 3.03
CA LEU A 24 22.19 -8.09 2.64
C LEU A 24 23.67 -7.76 2.55
N LEU A 25 24.58 -8.50 3.23
CA LEU A 25 26.01 -8.24 3.10
C LEU A 25 26.48 -8.36 1.64
N GLY A 26 27.17 -7.32 1.16
CA GLY A 26 27.64 -7.23 -0.22
C GLY A 26 26.58 -6.82 -1.24
N ALA A 27 25.31 -6.68 -0.85
CA ALA A 27 24.25 -6.22 -1.74
C ALA A 27 24.37 -4.72 -2.06
N TRP A 28 23.84 -4.30 -3.22
CA TRP A 28 23.83 -2.91 -3.65
C TRP A 28 22.46 -2.29 -3.46
N LEU A 29 22.39 -1.11 -2.86
CA LEU A 29 21.15 -0.34 -2.66
C LEU A 29 20.71 0.33 -3.97
N ASN A 30 19.70 -0.21 -4.62
CA ASN A 30 19.21 0.28 -5.92
C ASN A 30 18.27 1.47 -5.81
N ASN A 31 17.34 1.45 -4.85
CA ASN A 31 16.34 2.52 -4.70
C ASN A 31 15.72 2.51 -3.31
N ILE A 32 15.09 3.64 -2.95
CA ILE A 32 14.39 3.82 -1.68
C ILE A 32 13.00 4.41 -1.99
N TYR A 33 11.96 3.94 -1.33
CA TYR A 33 10.60 4.48 -1.42
C TYR A 33 10.04 4.71 -0.03
N GLN A 34 9.20 5.71 0.12
CA GLN A 34 8.47 5.99 1.36
C GLN A 34 6.98 5.87 1.11
N LEU A 35 6.28 5.15 2.01
CA LEU A 35 4.84 5.00 2.07
C LEU A 35 4.40 5.29 3.50
N ASN A 36 3.91 6.49 3.75
CA ASN A 36 3.57 6.96 5.11
C ASN A 36 4.73 6.74 6.10
N SER A 37 4.54 5.86 7.11
CA SER A 37 5.56 5.48 8.11
C SER A 37 6.54 4.40 7.62
N ILE A 38 6.32 3.80 6.46
CA ILE A 38 7.11 2.68 5.95
C ILE A 38 8.10 3.16 4.89
N PHE A 39 9.34 2.71 4.99
CA PHE A 39 10.37 2.87 3.98
C PHE A 39 10.72 1.51 3.37
N LEU A 40 10.84 1.47 2.04
CA LEU A 40 11.25 0.30 1.28
C LEU A 40 12.62 0.58 0.66
N PHE A 41 13.65 -0.10 1.16
CA PHE A 41 15.00 -0.07 0.62
C PHE A 41 15.16 -1.27 -0.31
N LYS A 42 15.28 -1.02 -1.61
CA LYS A 42 15.46 -2.08 -2.62
C LYS A 42 16.92 -2.35 -2.87
N PHE A 43 17.33 -3.59 -2.67
CA PHE A 43 18.70 -4.06 -2.86
C PHE A 43 18.77 -5.06 -4.01
N ARG A 44 19.97 -5.16 -4.58
CA ARG A 44 20.39 -6.25 -5.45
C ARG A 44 21.46 -7.07 -4.73
N SER A 45 21.16 -8.32 -4.41
CA SER A 45 22.12 -9.20 -3.74
C SER A 45 23.30 -9.57 -4.65
N VAL A 46 24.36 -10.10 -4.08
CA VAL A 46 25.53 -10.62 -4.83
C VAL A 46 25.11 -11.68 -5.85
N ASN A 47 24.15 -12.52 -5.50
CA ASN A 47 23.61 -13.56 -6.37
C ASN A 47 22.61 -13.03 -7.41
N GLY A 48 22.38 -11.71 -7.46
CA GLY A 48 21.49 -11.07 -8.40
C GLY A 48 20.00 -11.11 -8.02
N GLU A 49 19.65 -11.51 -6.80
CA GLU A 49 18.27 -11.44 -6.28
C GLU A 49 17.88 -10.01 -5.94
N ASN A 50 16.62 -9.67 -6.17
CA ASN A 50 16.05 -8.41 -5.71
C ASN A 50 15.48 -8.60 -4.31
N LEU A 51 16.03 -7.86 -3.35
CA LEU A 51 15.60 -7.87 -1.96
C LEU A 51 14.98 -6.53 -1.61
N THR A 52 13.96 -6.54 -0.76
CA THR A 52 13.34 -5.31 -0.26
C THR A 52 13.36 -5.34 1.27
N LEU A 53 14.16 -4.46 1.87
CA LEU A 53 14.14 -4.23 3.31
C LEU A 53 13.05 -3.21 3.62
N LEU A 54 12.06 -3.63 4.40
CA LEU A 54 11.00 -2.79 4.92
C LEU A 54 11.44 -2.24 6.28
N VAL A 55 11.33 -0.94 6.46
CA VAL A 55 11.56 -0.27 7.74
C VAL A 55 10.34 0.59 8.05
N GLU A 56 9.63 0.27 9.11
CA GLU A 56 8.63 1.15 9.71
C GLU A 56 9.27 1.76 10.96
N TYR A 57 9.65 3.05 10.86
CA TYR A 57 10.32 3.72 11.96
C TYR A 57 9.46 3.72 13.23
N GLY A 58 10.10 3.52 14.38
CA GLY A 58 9.41 3.35 15.67
C GLY A 58 8.89 1.94 15.93
N LYS A 59 8.85 1.03 14.92
CA LYS A 59 8.17 -0.26 15.06
C LYS A 59 8.97 -1.47 14.62
N ARG A 60 9.42 -1.55 13.35
CA ARG A 60 9.90 -2.82 12.77
C ARG A 60 10.87 -2.65 11.61
N ILE A 61 11.65 -3.69 11.39
CA ILE A 61 12.53 -3.86 10.24
C ILE A 61 12.56 -5.34 9.84
N HIS A 62 12.37 -5.66 8.57
CA HIS A 62 12.49 -7.03 8.03
C HIS A 62 12.54 -7.01 6.50
N LEU A 63 13.01 -8.08 5.87
CA LEU A 63 12.87 -8.24 4.42
C LEU A 63 11.43 -8.59 4.10
N THR A 64 10.88 -7.97 3.07
CA THR A 64 9.50 -8.25 2.63
C THR A 64 9.45 -8.88 1.27
N SER A 65 8.62 -9.91 1.15
CA SER A 65 8.22 -10.56 -0.09
C SER A 65 6.90 -10.00 -0.66
N PHE A 66 6.23 -9.14 0.08
CA PHE A 66 4.96 -8.56 -0.35
C PHE A 66 5.17 -7.25 -1.11
N LYS A 67 4.50 -7.12 -2.26
CA LYS A 67 4.49 -5.87 -3.05
C LYS A 67 3.55 -4.86 -2.43
N ARG A 68 4.03 -3.62 -2.36
CA ARG A 68 3.24 -2.45 -1.98
C ARG A 68 3.27 -1.43 -3.11
N PRO A 69 2.17 -0.70 -3.37
CA PRO A 69 2.17 0.37 -4.35
C PRO A 69 3.21 1.42 -3.95
N THR A 70 4.08 1.80 -4.89
CA THR A 70 5.10 2.82 -4.63
C THR A 70 4.64 4.16 -5.19
N PRO A 71 4.79 5.28 -4.46
CA PRO A 71 4.36 6.58 -4.93
C PRO A 71 5.15 6.99 -6.16
N LYS A 72 4.46 7.64 -7.12
CA LYS A 72 5.08 8.17 -8.35
C LYS A 72 6.08 9.28 -8.02
N THR A 73 5.76 10.13 -7.04
CA THR A 73 6.62 11.24 -6.59
C THR A 73 7.25 10.87 -5.25
N PRO A 74 8.59 10.80 -5.14
CA PRO A 74 9.27 10.52 -3.89
C PRO A 74 9.21 11.72 -2.93
N SER A 75 9.23 11.46 -1.62
CA SER A 75 9.36 12.51 -0.60
C SER A 75 10.75 13.19 -0.68
N GLN A 76 10.84 14.41 -0.17
CA GLN A 76 12.11 15.16 -0.12
C GLN A 76 13.20 14.37 0.62
N PHE A 77 12.88 13.80 1.77
CA PHE A 77 13.82 12.98 2.53
C PHE A 77 14.31 11.76 1.74
N THR A 78 13.41 11.07 1.04
CA THR A 78 13.77 9.94 0.18
C THR A 78 14.71 10.38 -0.96
N MET A 79 14.47 11.54 -1.55
CA MET A 79 15.35 12.08 -2.60
C MET A 79 16.74 12.38 -2.05
N MET A 80 16.84 13.01 -0.88
CA MET A 80 18.11 13.30 -0.20
C MET A 80 18.91 12.02 0.08
N LEU A 81 18.25 10.98 0.59
CA LEU A 81 18.89 9.67 0.79
C LEU A 81 19.39 9.07 -0.53
N ARG A 82 18.54 9.04 -1.59
CA ARG A 82 18.92 8.49 -2.91
C ARG A 82 20.17 9.17 -3.48
N THR A 83 20.29 10.48 -3.34
CA THR A 83 21.44 11.24 -3.85
C THR A 83 22.75 10.73 -3.27
N LYS A 84 22.75 10.39 -1.98
CA LYS A 84 23.95 9.92 -1.26
C LYS A 84 24.20 8.42 -1.41
N VAL A 85 23.17 7.59 -1.11
CA VAL A 85 23.38 6.15 -0.91
C VAL A 85 22.90 5.25 -2.04
N LYS A 86 22.31 5.79 -3.13
CA LYS A 86 21.97 4.95 -4.28
C LYS A 86 23.22 4.37 -4.92
N ASN A 87 23.19 3.06 -5.24
CA ASN A 87 24.26 2.24 -5.74
C ASN A 87 25.42 2.04 -4.73
N ALA A 88 25.22 2.33 -3.44
CA ALA A 88 26.16 1.98 -2.40
C ALA A 88 26.06 0.49 -2.05
N LYS A 89 27.18 -0.10 -1.65
CA LYS A 89 27.30 -1.52 -1.26
C LYS A 89 27.17 -1.64 0.25
N VAL A 90 26.41 -2.61 0.71
CA VAL A 90 26.27 -2.93 2.13
C VAL A 90 27.54 -3.62 2.63
N THR A 91 28.18 -3.04 3.63
CA THR A 91 29.39 -3.57 4.27
C THR A 91 29.15 -4.11 5.66
N GLU A 92 28.15 -3.57 6.37
CA GLU A 92 27.78 -4.04 7.70
C GLU A 92 26.30 -3.79 7.95
N ILE A 93 25.63 -4.69 8.66
CA ILE A 93 24.33 -4.49 9.28
C ILE A 93 24.36 -5.10 10.67
N ASN A 94 23.95 -4.34 11.69
CA ASN A 94 23.96 -4.83 13.06
C ASN A 94 22.94 -4.07 13.92
N GLN A 95 22.67 -4.61 15.10
CA GLN A 95 21.94 -3.98 16.18
C GLN A 95 22.91 -3.26 17.09
N TYR A 96 22.53 -2.08 17.59
CA TYR A 96 23.30 -1.38 18.61
C TYR A 96 22.94 -1.92 19.99
N ASP A 97 23.87 -2.48 20.70
CA ASP A 97 23.84 -2.98 22.08
C ASP A 97 22.51 -3.65 22.42
N LEU A 98 21.90 -4.45 22.15
CA LEU A 98 20.55 -4.98 22.44
C LEU A 98 19.45 -3.90 22.58
N ASP A 99 19.58 -2.74 21.89
CA ASP A 99 18.50 -1.77 21.81
C ASP A 99 17.73 -1.94 20.46
N ARG A 100 16.58 -1.29 20.35
CA ARG A 100 15.78 -1.24 19.12
C ARG A 100 16.35 -0.24 18.12
N ILE A 101 17.67 -0.32 17.90
CA ILE A 101 18.41 0.48 16.92
C ILE A 101 19.17 -0.46 16.01
N VAL A 102 18.92 -0.34 14.71
CA VAL A 102 19.67 -1.06 13.69
C VAL A 102 20.47 -0.06 12.87
N TYR A 103 21.72 -0.39 12.60
CA TYR A 103 22.56 0.39 11.70
C TYR A 103 22.97 -0.42 10.48
N LEU A 104 23.08 0.28 9.35
CA LEU A 104 23.48 -0.27 8.05
C LEU A 104 24.60 0.59 7.47
N LYS A 105 25.83 0.05 7.39
CA LYS A 105 26.95 0.72 6.76
C LYS A 105 26.97 0.47 5.27
N LEU A 106 27.24 1.52 4.51
CA LEU A 106 27.16 1.58 3.06
C LEU A 106 28.43 2.24 2.50
N ASP A 107 29.11 1.54 1.59
CA ASP A 107 30.26 2.09 0.87
C ASP A 107 29.87 2.48 -0.55
N LYS A 108 30.28 3.69 -0.97
CA LYS A 108 30.06 4.22 -2.31
C LYS A 108 31.31 4.91 -2.82
N GLY A 109 32.16 4.18 -3.53
CA GLY A 109 33.50 4.64 -3.88
C GLY A 109 34.33 4.89 -2.61
N ASP A 110 34.86 6.10 -2.46
CA ASP A 110 35.65 6.51 -1.30
C ASP A 110 34.80 7.05 -0.14
N GLU A 111 33.49 7.16 -0.32
CA GLU A 111 32.57 7.66 0.69
C GLU A 111 31.90 6.51 1.47
N GLN A 112 31.89 6.66 2.79
CA GLN A 112 31.19 5.75 3.70
C GLN A 112 30.03 6.44 4.38
N TYR A 113 28.90 5.73 4.46
CA TYR A 113 27.69 6.21 5.08
C TYR A 113 27.14 5.18 6.06
N THR A 114 26.45 5.67 7.10
CA THR A 114 25.70 4.82 8.02
C THR A 114 24.25 5.24 8.05
N LEU A 115 23.34 4.34 7.71
CA LEU A 115 21.91 4.49 7.97
C LEU A 115 21.61 3.99 9.38
N ILE A 116 20.94 4.80 10.17
CA ILE A 116 20.43 4.43 11.50
C ILE A 116 18.92 4.32 11.43
N PHE A 117 18.39 3.24 11.97
CA PHE A 117 16.95 2.98 12.09
C PHE A 117 16.58 2.88 13.57
N GLU A 118 15.89 3.89 14.10
CA GLU A 118 15.36 3.90 15.47
C GLU A 118 13.95 3.29 15.46
N LEU A 119 13.80 2.12 16.08
CA LEU A 119 12.56 1.32 16.09
C LEU A 119 11.82 1.45 17.44
N PHE A 120 11.91 2.60 18.10
CA PHE A 120 11.28 2.87 19.40
C PHE A 120 10.66 4.28 19.42
N GLY A 121 9.65 4.49 20.27
CA GLY A 121 8.93 5.75 20.38
C GLY A 121 8.36 6.19 19.04
N ASP A 122 8.52 7.47 18.71
CA ASP A 122 8.09 8.01 17.40
C ASP A 122 9.00 7.62 16.24
N GLY A 123 10.09 6.92 16.52
CA GLY A 123 11.05 6.43 15.55
C GLY A 123 11.75 7.48 14.70
N ASN A 124 12.89 7.12 14.11
CA ASN A 124 13.62 7.97 13.19
C ASN A 124 14.43 7.15 12.17
N ILE A 125 14.80 7.80 11.06
CA ILE A 125 15.78 7.29 10.10
C ILE A 125 16.79 8.39 9.88
N LEU A 126 18.09 8.07 10.08
CA LEU A 126 19.17 9.02 9.92
C LEU A 126 20.21 8.51 8.92
N LEU A 127 20.84 9.43 8.24
CA LEU A 127 22.03 9.18 7.43
C LEU A 127 23.21 9.92 8.03
N LEU A 128 24.28 9.17 8.36
CA LEU A 128 25.53 9.69 8.91
C LEU A 128 26.63 9.57 7.87
N ASN A 129 27.65 10.43 7.98
CA ASN A 129 28.90 10.30 7.25
C ASN A 129 29.89 9.38 8.01
N ARG A 130 31.10 9.17 7.45
CA ARG A 130 32.18 8.35 8.05
C ARG A 130 32.64 8.83 9.44
N PHE A 131 32.32 10.07 9.81
CA PHE A 131 32.65 10.66 11.12
C PHE A 131 31.48 10.64 12.10
N ASN A 132 30.44 9.85 11.82
CA ASN A 132 29.20 9.77 12.58
C ASN A 132 28.44 11.10 12.68
N GLN A 133 28.68 12.06 11.77
CA GLN A 133 27.91 13.30 11.73
C GLN A 133 26.62 13.13 10.94
N ILE A 134 25.53 13.69 11.45
CA ILE A 134 24.20 13.63 10.86
C ILE A 134 24.19 14.46 9.58
N LEU A 135 24.05 13.79 8.43
CA LEU A 135 23.83 14.42 7.14
C LEU A 135 22.34 14.74 6.96
N TYR A 136 21.51 13.74 7.20
CA TYR A 136 20.05 13.86 7.08
C TYR A 136 19.37 13.05 8.19
N ALA A 137 18.23 13.56 8.67
CA ALA A 137 17.32 12.86 9.57
C ALA A 137 15.88 13.04 9.08
N LEU A 138 15.05 12.02 9.26
CA LEU A 138 13.62 12.09 8.96
C LEU A 138 12.94 13.12 9.87
N LYS A 139 13.34 13.12 11.16
CA LYS A 139 12.87 14.05 12.17
C LYS A 139 14.07 14.69 12.88
N TYR A 140 14.11 16.03 12.88
CA TYR A 140 15.09 16.76 13.68
C TYR A 140 14.46 17.10 15.03
N VAL A 141 15.11 16.65 16.12
CA VAL A 141 14.58 16.78 17.48
C VAL A 141 15.71 17.17 18.43
N LYS A 142 15.40 18.07 19.36
CA LYS A 142 16.27 18.39 20.49
C LYS A 142 15.64 17.80 21.74
N MET A 143 16.28 16.79 22.33
CA MET A 143 15.88 16.13 23.56
C MET A 143 16.75 16.60 24.73
N ARG A 144 16.42 16.19 25.96
CA ARG A 144 17.21 16.51 27.14
C ARG A 144 18.62 15.93 27.06
N ASP A 145 18.75 14.70 26.62
CA ASP A 145 19.99 13.93 26.70
C ASP A 145 20.74 13.84 25.35
N ARG A 146 20.11 14.19 24.24
CA ARG A 146 20.73 14.19 22.90
C ARG A 146 20.04 15.15 21.93
N ALA A 147 20.74 15.53 20.86
CA ALA A 147 20.19 16.39 19.84
C ALA A 147 20.42 15.80 18.43
N ILE A 148 19.32 15.50 17.73
CA ILE A 148 19.34 15.08 16.33
C ILE A 148 19.25 16.32 15.46
N LEU A 149 20.39 16.89 15.08
CA LEU A 149 20.49 18.12 14.29
C LEU A 149 21.54 17.97 13.19
N PRO A 150 21.41 18.68 12.05
CA PRO A 150 22.36 18.61 10.96
C PRO A 150 23.80 18.92 11.41
N LYS A 151 24.75 18.17 10.87
CA LYS A 151 26.21 18.30 11.13
C LYS A 151 26.65 18.00 12.57
N LYS A 152 25.74 17.69 13.49
CA LYS A 152 26.13 17.17 14.82
C LYS A 152 26.48 15.71 14.74
N THR A 153 27.39 15.26 15.62
CA THR A 153 27.67 13.85 15.83
C THR A 153 26.40 13.18 16.36
N TYR A 154 26.11 11.98 15.88
CA TYR A 154 25.00 11.19 16.37
C TYR A 154 25.39 10.50 17.67
N ASP A 155 24.67 10.82 18.73
CA ASP A 155 24.77 10.17 20.01
C ASP A 155 23.65 9.14 20.15
N TYR A 156 24.03 7.92 20.51
CA TYR A 156 23.06 6.88 20.84
C TYR A 156 22.30 7.26 22.11
N PRO A 157 21.01 6.84 22.24
CA PRO A 157 20.29 7.05 23.49
C PRO A 157 21.00 6.33 24.64
N PRO A 158 20.84 6.83 25.88
CA PRO A 158 21.41 6.17 27.05
C PRO A 158 20.81 4.77 27.21
N LEU A 159 21.66 3.81 27.52
CA LEU A 159 21.27 2.41 27.70
C LEU A 159 20.24 2.26 28.82
N ARG A 160 19.23 1.44 28.58
CA ARG A 160 18.20 1.09 29.55
C ARG A 160 18.54 -0.23 30.23
N GLY A 161 19.33 -0.17 31.32
CA GLY A 161 19.74 -1.35 32.05
C GLY A 161 21.01 -2.04 31.48
N LYS A 162 21.37 -3.17 32.07
CA LYS A 162 22.51 -3.99 31.65
C LYS A 162 22.09 -4.92 30.49
N ASN A 163 23.07 -5.20 29.64
CA ASN A 163 22.89 -6.17 28.57
C ASN A 163 22.79 -7.60 29.16
N PRO A 164 21.64 -8.29 28.96
CA PRO A 164 21.45 -9.63 29.56
C PRO A 164 22.37 -10.70 28.97
N PHE A 165 23.03 -10.46 27.83
CA PHE A 165 24.04 -11.38 27.28
C PHE A 165 25.36 -11.36 28.01
N GLU A 166 25.61 -10.37 28.87
CA GLU A 166 26.87 -10.12 29.56
C GLU A 166 26.74 -10.18 31.08
N ILE A 167 25.50 -10.31 31.60
CA ILE A 167 25.23 -10.28 33.03
C ILE A 167 25.74 -11.55 33.73
N THR A 168 26.32 -11.36 34.91
CA THR A 168 26.73 -12.44 35.82
C THR A 168 25.66 -12.73 36.87
N VAL A 169 25.72 -13.90 37.52
CA VAL A 169 24.79 -14.27 38.60
C VAL A 169 24.86 -13.27 39.75
N ASP A 170 26.08 -12.81 40.11
CA ASP A 170 26.27 -11.88 41.23
C ASP A 170 25.70 -10.49 40.90
N GLU A 171 25.85 -10.02 39.67
CA GLU A 171 25.19 -8.78 39.21
C GLU A 171 23.69 -8.88 39.20
N LEU A 172 23.14 -10.03 38.78
CA LEU A 172 21.68 -10.26 38.84
C LEU A 172 21.18 -10.24 40.27
N LYS A 173 21.89 -10.88 41.21
CA LYS A 173 21.58 -10.83 42.63
C LYS A 173 21.57 -9.41 43.16
N GLU A 174 22.57 -8.62 42.83
CA GLU A 174 22.69 -7.21 43.23
C GLU A 174 21.49 -6.37 42.70
N ILE A 175 21.16 -6.53 41.44
CA ILE A 175 20.01 -5.86 40.78
C ILE A 175 18.71 -6.19 41.51
N LEU A 176 18.48 -7.48 41.81
CA LEU A 176 17.25 -7.93 42.48
C LEU A 176 17.19 -7.40 43.92
N ARG A 177 18.26 -7.45 44.68
CA ARG A 177 18.32 -6.95 46.07
C ARG A 177 18.09 -5.44 46.16
N ASN A 178 18.59 -4.66 45.19
CA ASN A 178 18.52 -3.21 45.20
C ASN A 178 17.18 -2.68 44.61
N SER A 179 16.35 -3.56 44.09
CA SER A 179 15.06 -3.16 43.50
C SER A 179 13.97 -3.03 44.54
N SER A 180 13.20 -1.98 44.45
CA SER A 180 11.95 -1.78 45.22
C SER A 180 10.69 -2.26 44.48
N LYS A 181 10.87 -2.80 43.28
CA LYS A 181 9.77 -3.27 42.40
C LYS A 181 9.61 -4.79 42.51
N ASP A 182 8.54 -5.29 41.90
CA ASP A 182 8.40 -6.70 41.62
C ASP A 182 9.45 -7.20 40.61
N ILE A 183 9.57 -8.53 40.50
CA ILE A 183 10.60 -9.15 39.70
C ILE A 183 10.44 -8.87 38.22
N ILE A 184 9.21 -8.86 37.68
CA ILE A 184 9.00 -8.61 36.24
C ILE A 184 9.42 -7.20 35.83
N HIS A 185 9.01 -6.18 36.61
CA HIS A 185 9.39 -4.78 36.32
C HIS A 185 10.89 -4.57 36.54
N THR A 186 11.52 -5.31 37.46
CA THR A 186 12.98 -5.27 37.67
C THR A 186 13.72 -5.83 36.47
N LEU A 187 13.32 -7.01 35.94
CA LEU A 187 13.93 -7.59 34.75
C LEU A 187 13.78 -6.68 33.53
N ILE A 188 12.57 -6.15 33.29
CA ILE A 188 12.30 -5.27 32.16
C ILE A 188 13.15 -3.98 32.23
N SER A 189 13.22 -3.34 33.40
CA SER A 189 13.89 -2.05 33.52
C SER A 189 15.39 -2.12 33.65
N ASN A 190 15.91 -3.17 34.31
CA ASN A 190 17.34 -3.26 34.64
C ASN A 190 18.14 -4.20 33.73
N LEU A 191 17.45 -5.11 32.99
CA LEU A 191 18.10 -5.98 31.99
C LEU A 191 17.68 -5.65 30.55
N ASN A 192 16.96 -4.57 30.33
CA ASN A 192 16.46 -4.22 28.99
C ASN A 192 15.75 -5.38 28.28
N LEU A 193 15.03 -6.24 29.03
CA LEU A 193 14.25 -7.34 28.47
C LEU A 193 12.86 -6.84 28.07
N ALA A 194 12.42 -7.24 26.89
CA ALA A 194 11.03 -7.02 26.53
C ALA A 194 10.10 -7.87 27.39
N ALA A 195 8.89 -7.34 27.67
CA ALA A 195 7.94 -7.95 28.61
C ALA A 195 7.63 -9.42 28.30
N ASP A 196 7.38 -9.77 27.03
CA ASP A 196 7.07 -11.16 26.63
C ASP A 196 8.17 -12.15 27.04
N TYR A 197 9.45 -11.75 26.93
CA TYR A 197 10.59 -12.61 27.27
C TYR A 197 10.89 -12.61 28.76
N ALA A 198 10.66 -11.50 29.47
CA ALA A 198 10.74 -11.47 30.92
C ALA A 198 9.68 -12.40 31.56
N GLU A 199 8.44 -12.34 31.06
CA GLU A 199 7.37 -13.24 31.48
C GLU A 199 7.70 -14.70 31.19
N GLU A 200 8.20 -15.01 29.99
CA GLU A 200 8.61 -16.37 29.61
C GLU A 200 9.67 -16.96 30.55
N ILE A 201 10.68 -16.16 30.89
CA ILE A 201 11.73 -16.57 31.84
C ILE A 201 11.15 -16.85 33.22
N LEU A 202 10.22 -16.01 33.71
CA LEU A 202 9.58 -16.18 34.98
C LEU A 202 8.67 -17.41 35.01
N ILE A 203 7.88 -17.66 33.96
CA ILE A 203 7.03 -18.87 33.83
C ILE A 203 7.93 -20.11 33.88
N ASN A 204 9.00 -20.16 33.11
CA ASN A 204 9.93 -21.29 33.08
C ASN A 204 10.70 -21.46 34.40
N SER A 205 10.79 -20.42 35.21
CA SER A 205 11.39 -20.45 36.55
C SER A 205 10.40 -20.73 37.66
N ASN A 206 9.10 -20.86 37.34
CA ASN A 206 7.99 -21.03 38.28
C ASN A 206 7.94 -19.91 39.32
N ILE A 207 8.19 -18.67 38.93
CA ILE A 207 8.18 -17.47 39.80
C ILE A 207 6.97 -16.61 39.46
N ASP A 208 6.20 -16.22 40.49
CA ASP A 208 5.09 -15.28 40.30
C ASP A 208 5.61 -13.89 39.89
N PHE A 209 5.02 -13.30 38.90
CA PHE A 209 5.40 -11.97 38.34
C PHE A 209 5.40 -10.85 39.39
N LYS A 210 4.53 -10.94 40.39
CA LYS A 210 4.35 -9.96 41.47
C LYS A 210 5.28 -10.19 42.65
N THR A 211 6.10 -11.23 42.63
CA THR A 211 7.07 -11.46 43.70
C THR A 211 7.99 -10.25 43.84
N PRO A 212 8.13 -9.65 45.05
CA PRO A 212 9.07 -8.58 45.25
C PRO A 212 10.49 -9.03 44.89
N ALA A 213 11.20 -8.29 44.04
CA ALA A 213 12.52 -8.73 43.52
C ALA A 213 13.52 -9.03 44.62
N LYS A 214 13.46 -8.30 45.73
CA LYS A 214 14.34 -8.50 46.92
C LYS A 214 14.09 -9.79 47.70
N GLU A 215 12.92 -10.44 47.52
CA GLU A 215 12.54 -11.66 48.24
C GLU A 215 12.95 -12.94 47.47
N VAL A 216 13.52 -12.79 46.26
CA VAL A 216 14.01 -13.92 45.47
C VAL A 216 15.29 -14.45 46.08
N ASP A 217 15.26 -15.70 46.52
CA ASP A 217 16.39 -16.35 47.12
C ASP A 217 17.51 -16.75 46.12
N THR A 218 18.63 -17.24 46.63
CA THR A 218 19.79 -17.56 45.78
C THR A 218 19.52 -18.72 44.83
N GLU A 219 18.71 -19.70 45.20
CA GLU A 219 18.37 -20.85 44.38
C GLU A 219 17.49 -20.45 43.19
N LEU A 220 16.50 -19.63 43.46
CA LEU A 220 15.61 -19.04 42.42
C LEU A 220 16.39 -18.12 41.47
N VAL A 221 17.38 -17.33 41.96
CA VAL A 221 18.25 -16.53 41.09
C VAL A 221 19.06 -17.41 40.14
N ASN A 222 19.60 -18.52 40.60
CA ASN A 222 20.34 -19.46 39.75
C ASN A 222 19.43 -20.09 38.67
N THR A 223 18.20 -20.46 39.05
CA THR A 223 17.21 -20.98 38.13
C THR A 223 16.82 -19.93 37.09
N LEU A 224 16.60 -18.68 37.51
CA LEU A 224 16.28 -17.55 36.65
C LEU A 224 17.43 -17.29 35.65
N MET A 225 18.66 -17.30 36.14
CA MET A 225 19.86 -17.11 35.28
C MET A 225 20.03 -18.24 34.26
N SER A 226 19.75 -19.48 34.68
CA SER A 226 19.78 -20.65 33.79
C SER A 226 18.74 -20.49 32.64
N ASN A 227 17.52 -20.12 32.97
CA ASN A 227 16.45 -19.92 31.99
C ASN A 227 16.70 -18.72 31.08
N LEU A 228 17.26 -17.62 31.62
CA LEU A 228 17.75 -16.48 30.84
C LEU A 228 18.82 -16.92 29.83
N ASN A 229 19.86 -17.64 30.31
CA ASN A 229 20.94 -18.12 29.45
C ASN A 229 20.42 -19.10 28.37
N ASN A 230 19.50 -20.00 28.72
CA ASN A 230 18.87 -20.92 27.76
C ASN A 230 18.16 -20.16 26.62
N LEU A 231 17.41 -19.13 26.96
CA LEU A 231 16.72 -18.27 25.97
C LEU A 231 17.74 -17.53 25.08
N LEU A 232 18.73 -16.90 25.68
CA LEU A 232 19.75 -16.14 24.97
C LEU A 232 20.65 -17.02 24.09
N ASN A 233 20.98 -18.25 24.55
CA ASN A 233 21.77 -19.19 23.77
C ASN A 233 21.07 -19.65 22.50
N LYS A 234 19.72 -19.85 22.51
CA LYS A 234 18.93 -20.14 21.29
C LYS A 234 19.11 -19.04 20.23
N ILE A 235 19.18 -17.78 20.67
CA ILE A 235 19.40 -16.65 19.75
C ILE A 235 20.84 -16.65 19.23
N LYS A 236 21.84 -16.88 20.09
CA LYS A 236 23.26 -16.92 19.71
C LYS A 236 23.61 -18.06 18.78
N SER A 237 23.03 -19.26 19.03
CA SER A 237 23.25 -20.44 18.18
C SER A 237 22.50 -20.36 16.86
N GLY A 238 21.49 -19.50 16.76
CA GLY A 238 20.58 -19.44 15.60
C GLY A 238 19.57 -20.60 15.56
N GLU A 239 19.44 -21.37 16.64
CA GLU A 239 18.43 -22.42 16.82
C GLU A 239 17.06 -21.80 17.10
N LEU A 240 16.50 -21.17 16.08
CA LEU A 240 15.21 -20.51 16.14
C LEU A 240 14.10 -21.51 15.76
N ASP A 241 12.94 -21.36 16.41
CA ASP A 241 11.70 -22.06 16.10
C ASP A 241 10.60 -21.00 15.89
N PRO A 242 10.67 -20.22 14.77
CA PRO A 242 9.85 -19.06 14.57
C PRO A 242 8.39 -19.43 14.42
N CYS A 243 7.52 -18.68 15.09
CA CYS A 243 6.08 -18.97 15.06
C CYS A 243 5.24 -17.71 15.19
N ILE A 244 4.01 -17.82 14.66
CA ILE A 244 2.92 -16.85 14.84
C ILE A 244 1.88 -17.50 15.73
N PHE A 245 1.43 -16.74 16.73
CA PHE A 245 0.34 -17.13 17.64
C PHE A 245 -0.96 -16.44 17.23
N SER A 246 -2.06 -17.20 17.17
CA SER A 246 -3.39 -16.69 16.81
C SER A 246 -4.46 -17.19 17.80
N ASP A 247 -5.49 -16.38 18.00
CA ASP A 247 -6.65 -16.78 18.81
C ASP A 247 -7.54 -17.82 18.09
N SER A 248 -8.58 -18.28 18.76
CA SER A 248 -9.53 -19.27 18.23
C SER A 248 -10.30 -18.78 16.98
N ALA A 249 -10.37 -17.46 16.78
CA ALA A 249 -10.98 -16.84 15.58
C ALA A 249 -9.97 -16.65 14.42
N GLY A 250 -8.72 -17.12 14.58
CA GLY A 250 -7.66 -17.00 13.59
C GLY A 250 -7.01 -15.61 13.54
N LYS A 251 -7.33 -14.71 14.48
CA LYS A 251 -6.69 -13.38 14.56
C LYS A 251 -5.29 -13.54 15.13
N MET A 252 -4.28 -13.10 14.38
CA MET A 252 -2.89 -13.11 14.85
C MET A 252 -2.71 -12.16 16.04
N VAL A 253 -2.03 -12.67 17.08
CA VAL A 253 -1.80 -11.96 18.34
C VAL A 253 -0.33 -11.57 18.49
N ASN A 254 0.59 -12.52 18.23
CA ASN A 254 2.03 -12.31 18.40
C ASN A 254 2.84 -13.10 17.37
N VAL A 255 4.06 -12.65 17.14
CA VAL A 255 5.10 -13.34 16.36
C VAL A 255 6.39 -13.37 17.19
N ALA A 256 7.03 -14.52 17.30
CA ALA A 256 8.25 -14.69 18.09
C ALA A 256 9.26 -15.58 17.36
N PRO A 257 10.59 -15.43 17.67
CA PRO A 257 11.66 -16.24 17.07
C PRO A 257 11.68 -17.68 17.58
N PHE A 258 10.93 -18.00 18.63
CA PHE A 258 10.78 -19.33 19.20
C PHE A 258 9.44 -19.47 19.94
N ASN A 259 9.07 -20.69 20.23
CA ASN A 259 7.85 -20.97 20.98
C ASN A 259 7.92 -20.38 22.39
N LEU A 260 6.86 -19.66 22.79
CA LEU A 260 6.70 -19.07 24.12
C LEU A 260 5.57 -19.79 24.87
N VAL A 261 5.89 -20.35 26.04
CA VAL A 261 4.93 -21.07 26.92
C VAL A 261 3.77 -20.16 27.34
N LYS A 262 4.05 -18.86 27.48
CA LYS A 262 3.03 -17.83 27.72
C LYS A 262 1.84 -17.90 26.75
N TYR A 263 2.07 -18.31 25.53
CA TYR A 263 1.06 -18.38 24.46
C TYR A 263 0.57 -19.82 24.18
N SER A 264 0.81 -20.79 25.07
CA SER A 264 0.44 -22.19 24.90
C SER A 264 -1.04 -22.46 24.66
N VAL A 265 -1.92 -21.54 25.08
CA VAL A 265 -3.38 -21.61 24.85
C VAL A 265 -3.81 -21.08 23.47
N LEU A 266 -2.90 -20.50 22.69
CA LEU A 266 -3.15 -19.98 21.35
C LEU A 266 -2.79 -21.00 20.28
N ASN A 267 -3.42 -20.87 19.10
CA ASN A 267 -3.02 -21.63 17.93
C ASN A 267 -1.63 -21.16 17.46
N ARG A 268 -0.74 -22.11 17.22
CA ARG A 268 0.62 -21.86 16.77
C ARG A 268 0.79 -22.26 15.31
N LYS A 269 1.37 -21.35 14.51
CA LYS A 269 1.83 -21.61 13.13
C LYS A 269 3.34 -21.45 13.05
N GLU A 270 4.03 -22.51 12.67
CA GLU A 270 5.49 -22.58 12.56
C GLU A 270 6.00 -22.05 11.22
N PHE A 271 7.24 -21.52 11.22
CA PHE A 271 7.95 -21.03 10.06
C PHE A 271 9.39 -21.51 10.08
N SER A 272 9.99 -21.72 8.91
CA SER A 272 11.41 -22.07 8.80
C SER A 272 12.35 -20.87 8.95
N ASP A 273 11.83 -19.65 8.81
CA ASP A 273 12.60 -18.39 8.78
C ASP A 273 11.84 -17.32 9.58
N PHE A 274 12.53 -16.70 10.55
CA PHE A 274 11.91 -15.69 11.40
C PHE A 274 11.54 -14.43 10.63
N ASN A 275 12.34 -14.05 9.63
CA ASN A 275 12.00 -12.95 8.74
C ASN A 275 10.69 -13.21 8.00
N GLU A 276 10.44 -14.45 7.54
CA GLU A 276 9.17 -14.81 6.90
C GLU A 276 7.98 -14.70 7.86
N ALA A 277 8.14 -15.17 9.10
CA ALA A 277 7.10 -15.04 10.12
C ALA A 277 6.76 -13.57 10.40
N LEU A 278 7.78 -12.70 10.53
CA LEU A 278 7.59 -11.26 10.70
C LEU A 278 6.88 -10.62 9.50
N ASP A 279 7.30 -10.97 8.27
CA ASP A 279 6.73 -10.43 7.03
C ASP A 279 5.24 -10.78 6.88
N VAL A 280 4.86 -12.03 7.19
CA VAL A 280 3.46 -12.49 7.18
C VAL A 280 2.64 -11.78 8.25
N PHE A 281 3.11 -11.81 9.51
CA PHE A 281 2.41 -11.24 10.65
C PHE A 281 2.11 -9.75 10.46
N PHE A 282 3.14 -8.96 10.19
CA PHE A 282 2.98 -7.51 10.07
C PHE A 282 2.29 -7.07 8.78
N THR A 283 2.37 -7.86 7.72
CA THR A 283 1.62 -7.56 6.48
C THR A 283 0.12 -7.73 6.69
N GLU A 284 -0.31 -8.77 7.41
CA GLU A 284 -1.72 -8.95 7.75
C GLU A 284 -2.21 -7.87 8.74
N TYR A 285 -1.38 -7.52 9.72
CA TYR A 285 -1.66 -6.41 10.64
C TYR A 285 -1.85 -5.08 9.89
N GLU A 286 -0.95 -4.77 8.95
CA GLU A 286 -1.01 -3.59 8.09
C GLU A 286 -2.28 -3.57 7.22
N ALA A 287 -2.62 -4.68 6.59
CA ALA A 287 -3.81 -4.81 5.75
C ALA A 287 -5.10 -4.51 6.55
N LYS A 288 -5.21 -5.05 7.77
CA LYS A 288 -6.35 -4.78 8.68
C LYS A 288 -6.39 -3.31 9.12
N ALA A 289 -5.24 -2.72 9.44
CA ALA A 289 -5.15 -1.31 9.83
C ALA A 289 -5.57 -0.36 8.69
N ILE A 290 -5.15 -0.64 7.45
CA ILE A 290 -5.53 0.14 6.26
C ILE A 290 -7.05 0.07 6.06
N THR A 291 -7.65 -1.12 6.14
CA THR A 291 -9.10 -1.32 6.00
C THR A 291 -9.86 -0.52 7.06
N THR A 292 -9.47 -0.62 8.33
CA THR A 292 -10.11 0.11 9.43
C THR A 292 -10.00 1.63 9.28
N THR A 293 -8.83 2.14 8.88
CA THR A 293 -8.61 3.57 8.68
C THR A 293 -9.43 4.10 7.50
N SER A 294 -9.46 3.37 6.37
CA SER A 294 -10.24 3.73 5.19
C SER A 294 -11.73 3.78 5.49
N GLU A 295 -12.26 2.81 6.24
CA GLU A 295 -13.65 2.79 6.67
C GLU A 295 -13.99 3.95 7.62
N ALA A 296 -13.08 4.29 8.55
CA ALA A 296 -13.26 5.41 9.47
C ALA A 296 -13.27 6.76 8.73
N GLU A 297 -12.33 6.97 7.81
CA GLU A 297 -12.28 8.16 6.95
C GLU A 297 -13.53 8.29 6.07
N PHE A 298 -13.99 7.19 5.48
CA PHE A 298 -15.21 7.15 4.69
C PHE A 298 -16.42 7.55 5.53
N LYS A 299 -16.61 6.93 6.71
CA LYS A 299 -17.70 7.25 7.64
C LYS A 299 -17.68 8.72 8.07
N SER A 300 -16.50 9.27 8.36
CA SER A 300 -16.32 10.67 8.74
C SER A 300 -16.73 11.63 7.62
N LYS A 301 -16.30 11.36 6.37
CA LYS A 301 -16.70 12.18 5.20
C LYS A 301 -18.19 12.09 4.92
N ALA A 302 -18.77 10.89 5.00
CA ALA A 302 -20.22 10.69 4.80
C ALA A 302 -21.03 11.45 5.86
N ALA A 303 -20.65 11.34 7.15
CA ALA A 303 -21.32 12.05 8.23
C ALA A 303 -21.23 13.59 8.07
N SER A 304 -20.07 14.10 7.64
CA SER A 304 -19.90 15.54 7.38
C SER A 304 -20.82 16.04 6.24
N LEU A 305 -20.88 15.32 5.13
CA LEU A 305 -21.74 15.68 4.01
C LEU A 305 -23.24 15.55 4.35
N GLN A 306 -23.60 14.56 5.15
CA GLN A 306 -24.96 14.39 5.63
C GLN A 306 -25.43 15.57 6.48
N ARG A 307 -24.57 16.03 7.40
CA ARG A 307 -24.86 17.22 8.21
C ARG A 307 -25.01 18.48 7.35
N ILE A 308 -24.15 18.70 6.37
CA ILE A 308 -24.25 19.83 5.43
C ILE A 308 -25.58 19.76 4.66
N LYS A 309 -26.00 18.58 4.25
CA LYS A 309 -27.28 18.37 3.56
C LYS A 309 -28.46 18.81 4.44
N GLU A 310 -28.48 18.37 5.71
CA GLU A 310 -29.53 18.71 6.67
C GLU A 310 -29.61 20.23 6.90
N GLU A 311 -28.49 20.88 7.12
CA GLU A 311 -28.40 22.35 7.27
C GLU A 311 -28.91 23.08 6.00
N GLN A 312 -28.65 22.57 4.81
CA GLN A 312 -29.12 23.16 3.55
C GLN A 312 -30.61 22.90 3.32
N GLU A 313 -31.16 21.77 3.71
CA GLU A 313 -32.59 21.46 3.63
C GLU A 313 -33.41 22.40 4.54
N GLU A 314 -32.95 22.61 5.79
CA GLU A 314 -33.58 23.55 6.72
C GLU A 314 -33.53 24.99 6.20
N ALA A 315 -32.40 25.44 5.67
CA ALA A 315 -32.26 26.77 5.09
C ALA A 315 -33.16 26.97 3.87
N ALA A 316 -33.29 25.96 3.01
CA ALA A 316 -34.19 26.01 1.86
C ALA A 316 -35.66 26.07 2.28
N ALA A 317 -36.09 25.28 3.26
CA ALA A 317 -37.43 25.27 3.82
C ALA A 317 -37.80 26.62 4.43
N LEU A 318 -36.87 27.25 5.18
CA LEU A 318 -37.08 28.59 5.75
C LEU A 318 -37.23 29.65 4.64
N LEU A 319 -36.41 29.62 3.61
CA LEU A 319 -36.52 30.54 2.48
C LEU A 319 -37.85 30.35 1.75
N GLN A 320 -38.29 29.11 1.51
CA GLN A 320 -39.56 28.79 0.86
C GLN A 320 -40.74 29.33 1.66
N SER A 321 -40.74 29.23 3.00
CA SER A 321 -41.79 29.77 3.85
C SER A 321 -41.84 31.30 3.77
N LYS A 322 -40.68 31.99 3.74
CA LYS A 322 -40.59 33.45 3.58
C LYS A 322 -41.10 33.92 2.21
N VAL A 323 -40.73 33.23 1.14
CA VAL A 323 -41.26 33.53 -0.22
C VAL A 323 -42.77 33.48 -0.24
N LYS A 324 -43.35 32.41 0.34
CA LYS A 324 -44.80 32.25 0.44
C LYS A 324 -45.44 33.34 1.25
N LEU A 325 -44.87 33.67 2.45
CA LEU A 325 -45.41 34.70 3.34
C LEU A 325 -45.43 36.06 2.65
N HIS A 326 -44.30 36.51 2.10
CA HIS A 326 -44.22 37.85 1.49
C HIS A 326 -45.11 37.96 0.25
N LYS A 327 -45.26 36.89 -0.54
CA LYS A 327 -46.24 36.88 -1.65
C LYS A 327 -47.66 36.98 -1.15
N THR A 328 -48.04 36.20 -0.13
CA THR A 328 -49.37 36.26 0.51
C THR A 328 -49.68 37.63 1.02
N ILE A 329 -48.71 38.33 1.69
CA ILE A 329 -48.90 39.70 2.17
C ILE A 329 -49.17 40.65 1.01
N GLY A 330 -48.39 40.56 -0.10
CA GLY A 330 -48.64 41.37 -1.29
C GLY A 330 -50.05 41.17 -1.85
N ASP A 331 -50.49 39.89 -1.95
CA ASP A 331 -51.84 39.53 -2.41
C ASP A 331 -52.94 40.04 -1.45
N LEU A 332 -52.74 39.95 -0.13
CA LEU A 332 -53.67 40.48 0.89
C LEU A 332 -53.80 41.99 0.82
N ILE A 333 -52.71 42.74 0.55
CA ILE A 333 -52.77 44.20 0.37
C ILE A 333 -53.66 44.56 -0.81
N TYR A 334 -53.52 43.86 -1.94
CA TYR A 334 -54.37 44.14 -3.12
C TYR A 334 -55.81 43.67 -2.95
N SER A 335 -56.08 42.53 -2.37
CA SER A 335 -57.42 42.01 -2.13
C SER A 335 -58.23 42.81 -1.14
N ASN A 336 -57.55 43.55 -0.21
CA ASN A 336 -58.16 44.39 0.80
C ASN A 336 -57.85 45.89 0.58
N TYR A 337 -57.57 46.27 -0.67
CA TYR A 337 -57.07 47.59 -1.04
C TYR A 337 -57.90 48.72 -0.44
N MET A 338 -59.22 48.70 -0.60
CA MET A 338 -60.09 49.78 -0.16
C MET A 338 -60.01 50.03 1.36
N VAL A 339 -60.04 48.98 2.14
CA VAL A 339 -60.00 49.02 3.62
C VAL A 339 -58.66 49.50 4.15
N ILE A 340 -57.58 49.01 3.55
CA ILE A 340 -56.23 49.41 3.96
C ILE A 340 -55.88 50.84 3.51
N ASP A 341 -56.30 51.25 2.30
CA ASP A 341 -56.07 52.59 1.76
C ASP A 341 -56.82 53.63 2.58
N GLU A 342 -58.05 53.36 3.00
CA GLU A 342 -58.83 54.20 3.88
C GLU A 342 -58.15 54.43 5.21
N LEU A 343 -57.61 53.37 5.84
CA LEU A 343 -56.84 53.46 7.08
C LEU A 343 -55.55 54.28 6.90
N LEU A 344 -54.81 54.04 5.82
CA LEU A 344 -53.61 54.80 5.50
C LEU A 344 -53.89 56.29 5.29
N ARG A 345 -54.90 56.62 4.49
CA ARG A 345 -55.33 58.01 4.24
C ARG A 345 -55.78 58.69 5.51
N THR A 346 -56.54 58.02 6.37
CA THR A 346 -56.97 58.57 7.67
C THR A 346 -55.80 58.96 8.52
N ILE A 347 -54.75 58.13 8.61
CA ILE A 347 -53.51 58.41 9.36
C ILE A 347 -52.75 59.58 8.72
N GLN A 348 -52.59 59.55 7.37
CA GLN A 348 -51.89 60.62 6.63
C GLN A 348 -52.58 61.97 6.74
N GLU A 349 -53.91 62.02 6.64
CA GLU A 349 -54.69 63.24 6.81
C GLU A 349 -54.63 63.79 8.23
N ALA A 350 -54.70 62.89 9.24
CA ALA A 350 -54.54 63.29 10.62
C ALA A 350 -53.16 63.92 10.87
N ARG A 351 -52.11 63.41 10.26
CA ARG A 351 -50.77 63.99 10.32
C ARG A 351 -50.61 65.28 9.55
N LYS A 352 -51.28 65.45 8.40
CA LYS A 352 -51.31 66.75 7.71
C LYS A 352 -51.94 67.82 8.57
N LYS A 353 -52.93 67.48 9.39
CA LYS A 353 -53.60 68.37 10.38
C LYS A 353 -52.76 68.54 11.67
N LYS A 354 -51.54 68.04 11.72
CA LYS A 354 -50.61 68.10 12.88
C LYS A 354 -51.16 67.47 14.14
N ILE A 355 -52.09 66.54 14.08
CA ILE A 355 -52.60 65.82 15.26
C ILE A 355 -51.49 64.91 15.84
N GLU A 356 -51.39 64.94 17.20
CA GLU A 356 -50.42 64.14 17.92
C GLU A 356 -50.67 62.61 17.73
N TRP A 357 -49.60 61.81 17.73
CA TRP A 357 -49.68 60.40 17.51
C TRP A 357 -50.51 59.66 18.57
N SER A 358 -50.43 60.02 19.79
CA SER A 358 -51.23 59.48 20.89
C SER A 358 -52.73 59.63 20.62
N VAL A 359 -53.16 60.85 20.16
CA VAL A 359 -54.55 61.09 19.79
C VAL A 359 -55.01 60.29 18.57
N ILE A 360 -54.12 60.11 17.60
CA ILE A 360 -54.42 59.25 16.40
C ILE A 360 -54.65 57.80 16.81
N ILE A 361 -53.77 57.25 17.67
CA ILE A 361 -53.87 55.86 18.15
C ILE A 361 -55.14 55.67 18.97
N ASP A 362 -55.49 56.60 19.86
CA ASP A 362 -56.73 56.54 20.65
C ASP A 362 -58.00 56.58 19.79
N LYS A 363 -58.00 57.43 18.76
CA LYS A 363 -59.12 57.46 17.81
C LYS A 363 -59.25 56.17 17.00
N LEU A 364 -58.17 55.59 16.56
CA LEU A 364 -58.16 54.31 15.86
C LEU A 364 -58.64 53.16 16.74
N ASN A 365 -58.25 53.13 18.02
CA ASN A 365 -58.73 52.15 18.98
C ASN A 365 -60.26 52.30 19.23
N LYS A 366 -60.77 53.50 19.41
CA LYS A 366 -62.21 53.79 19.56
C LYS A 366 -62.97 53.38 18.29
N ALA A 367 -62.45 53.70 17.10
CA ALA A 367 -63.04 53.27 15.83
C ALA A 367 -63.10 51.75 15.66
N ARG A 368 -62.09 51.02 16.18
CA ARG A 368 -62.08 49.58 16.24
C ARG A 368 -63.17 49.03 17.15
N GLU A 369 -63.37 49.61 18.33
CA GLU A 369 -64.46 49.25 19.25
C GLU A 369 -65.82 49.48 18.63
N MET A 370 -65.96 50.51 17.74
CA MET A 370 -67.19 50.80 16.98
C MET A 370 -67.36 49.90 15.72
N ASN A 371 -66.50 48.88 15.53
CA ASN A 371 -66.54 47.98 14.40
C ASN A 371 -66.38 48.64 13.01
N ILE A 372 -65.65 49.76 12.91
CA ILE A 372 -65.38 50.40 11.62
C ILE A 372 -64.45 49.50 10.80
N PRO A 373 -64.77 49.07 9.58
CA PRO A 373 -64.00 48.09 8.82
C PRO A 373 -62.52 48.45 8.67
N SER A 374 -62.20 49.69 8.37
CA SER A 374 -60.81 50.17 8.23
C SER A 374 -60.04 50.20 9.56
N ALA A 375 -60.72 50.31 10.71
CA ALA A 375 -60.09 50.27 12.03
C ALA A 375 -59.95 48.86 12.59
N LEU A 376 -60.74 47.88 12.13
CA LEU A 376 -60.67 46.47 12.57
C LEU A 376 -59.34 45.83 12.24
N ILE A 377 -58.73 46.20 11.12
CA ILE A 377 -57.42 45.68 10.69
C ILE A 377 -56.24 46.33 11.40
N PHE A 378 -56.43 47.40 12.15
CA PHE A 378 -55.42 48.13 12.87
C PHE A 378 -54.92 47.36 14.11
N LYS A 379 -53.61 47.11 14.21
CA LYS A 379 -52.97 46.51 15.40
C LYS A 379 -52.20 47.52 16.24
N THR A 380 -51.23 48.16 15.61
CA THR A 380 -50.38 49.17 16.31
C THR A 380 -49.72 50.09 15.29
N LEU A 381 -49.37 51.30 15.80
CA LEU A 381 -48.60 52.30 15.05
C LEU A 381 -47.29 52.59 15.75
N LYS A 382 -46.19 52.55 14.99
CA LYS A 382 -44.82 52.86 15.48
C LYS A 382 -44.30 54.10 14.75
N PRO A 383 -44.59 55.28 15.26
CA PRO A 383 -44.31 56.57 14.59
C PRO A 383 -42.85 56.79 14.25
N ASP A 384 -41.95 56.45 15.19
CA ASP A 384 -40.50 56.63 15.05
C ASP A 384 -39.89 55.82 13.89
N GLN A 385 -40.51 54.67 13.57
CA GLN A 385 -40.11 53.78 12.47
C GLN A 385 -40.96 53.99 11.20
N ALA A 386 -41.98 54.85 11.26
CA ALA A 386 -42.96 55.06 10.23
C ALA A 386 -43.75 53.79 9.83
N ILE A 387 -43.95 52.86 10.78
CA ILE A 387 -44.59 51.56 10.57
C ILE A 387 -46.03 51.58 11.12
N LEU A 388 -46.98 51.20 10.25
CA LEU A 388 -48.31 50.79 10.60
C LEU A 388 -48.38 49.27 10.57
N VAL A 389 -48.73 48.64 11.68
CA VAL A 389 -48.95 47.19 11.75
C VAL A 389 -50.44 46.92 11.58
N VAL A 390 -50.75 46.07 10.60
CA VAL A 390 -52.11 45.66 10.32
C VAL A 390 -52.23 44.13 10.36
N GLU A 391 -53.41 43.66 10.73
CA GLU A 391 -53.75 42.22 10.63
C GLU A 391 -54.92 42.03 9.68
N VAL A 392 -54.71 41.24 8.63
CA VAL A 392 -55.72 40.90 7.63
C VAL A 392 -55.75 39.38 7.46
N ASN A 393 -56.93 38.80 7.66
CA ASN A 393 -57.14 37.32 7.55
C ASN A 393 -56.16 36.49 8.43
N GLY A 394 -55.85 37.00 9.64
CA GLY A 394 -54.94 36.35 10.58
C GLY A 394 -53.45 36.52 10.26
N VAL A 395 -53.09 37.29 9.24
CA VAL A 395 -51.70 37.59 8.88
C VAL A 395 -51.38 39.01 9.29
N GLU A 396 -50.37 39.15 10.19
CA GLU A 396 -49.88 40.43 10.60
C GLU A 396 -48.72 40.89 9.73
N PHE A 397 -48.74 42.16 9.28
CA PHE A 397 -47.69 42.73 8.45
C PHE A 397 -47.52 44.26 8.64
N ASN A 398 -46.39 44.76 8.18
CA ASN A 398 -45.98 46.13 8.34
C ASN A 398 -46.20 46.94 7.07
N LEU A 399 -46.75 48.17 7.20
CA LEU A 399 -46.87 49.12 6.11
C LEU A 399 -46.13 50.43 6.49
N ASP A 400 -45.38 50.99 5.55
CA ASP A 400 -44.87 52.36 5.70
C ASP A 400 -46.01 53.33 5.39
N PHE A 401 -46.52 53.95 6.42
CA PHE A 401 -47.67 54.86 6.30
C PHE A 401 -47.37 56.17 5.54
N ARG A 402 -46.09 56.48 5.26
CA ARG A 402 -45.69 57.65 4.45
C ARG A 402 -45.78 57.35 2.94
N LYS A 403 -45.90 56.12 2.56
CA LYS A 403 -45.91 55.62 1.17
C LYS A 403 -47.31 55.22 0.72
N SER A 404 -47.48 55.12 -0.61
CA SER A 404 -48.72 54.61 -1.15
C SER A 404 -48.90 53.11 -0.84
N LEU A 405 -50.12 52.64 -0.86
CA LEU A 405 -50.40 51.23 -0.65
C LEU A 405 -49.78 50.33 -1.74
N THR A 406 -49.80 50.79 -3.00
CA THR A 406 -49.12 50.11 -4.11
C THR A 406 -47.60 49.98 -3.87
N TRP A 407 -46.99 51.03 -3.39
CA TRP A 407 -45.54 50.97 -3.04
C TRP A 407 -45.29 49.93 -1.95
N ASN A 408 -46.11 49.86 -0.91
CA ASN A 408 -45.98 48.85 0.15
C ASN A 408 -46.18 47.42 -0.42
N ALA A 409 -47.18 47.19 -1.26
CA ALA A 409 -47.36 45.88 -1.90
C ALA A 409 -46.15 45.50 -2.75
N ASP A 410 -45.65 46.43 -3.58
CA ASP A 410 -44.46 46.21 -4.38
C ASP A 410 -43.21 45.81 -3.57
N GLN A 411 -43.04 46.43 -2.38
CA GLN A 411 -41.95 46.05 -1.49
C GLN A 411 -42.03 44.56 -1.09
N TYR A 412 -43.20 44.04 -0.76
CA TYR A 412 -43.38 42.65 -0.40
C TYR A 412 -43.17 41.72 -1.59
N TYR A 413 -43.58 42.06 -2.80
CA TYR A 413 -43.28 41.29 -3.99
C TYR A 413 -41.77 41.31 -4.31
N GLN A 414 -41.11 42.45 -4.14
CA GLN A 414 -39.66 42.52 -4.33
C GLN A 414 -38.90 41.67 -3.27
N LEU A 415 -39.34 41.66 -2.02
CA LEU A 415 -38.80 40.78 -0.99
C LEU A 415 -38.99 39.31 -1.37
N SER A 416 -40.20 38.93 -1.76
CA SER A 416 -40.50 37.58 -2.23
C SER A 416 -39.57 37.18 -3.36
N LYS A 417 -39.38 38.02 -4.40
CA LYS A 417 -38.50 37.75 -5.54
C LYS A 417 -37.03 37.61 -5.16
N ARG A 418 -36.56 38.45 -4.19
CA ARG A 418 -35.15 38.33 -3.67
C ARG A 418 -34.96 37.00 -2.96
N GLU A 419 -35.93 36.60 -2.12
CA GLU A 419 -35.85 35.32 -1.39
C GLU A 419 -36.00 34.13 -2.30
N GLU A 420 -36.81 34.22 -3.37
CA GLU A 420 -36.90 33.20 -4.40
C GLU A 420 -35.57 32.95 -5.12
N ASN A 421 -34.81 34.02 -5.43
CA ASN A 421 -33.52 33.90 -6.03
C ASN A 421 -32.48 33.25 -5.05
N LYS A 422 -32.56 33.55 -3.75
CA LYS A 422 -31.77 32.87 -2.74
C LYS A 422 -32.14 31.39 -2.60
N LEU A 423 -33.44 31.07 -2.66
CA LEU A 423 -33.92 29.71 -2.62
C LEU A 423 -33.41 28.89 -3.80
N LYS A 424 -33.43 29.44 -5.01
CA LYS A 424 -32.84 28.79 -6.20
C LYS A 424 -31.36 28.45 -5.99
N GLY A 425 -30.59 29.39 -5.40
CA GLY A 425 -29.19 29.17 -5.05
C GLY A 425 -29.02 28.05 -3.99
N ALA A 426 -29.85 28.08 -2.94
CA ALA A 426 -29.81 27.05 -1.88
C ALA A 426 -30.15 25.66 -2.41
N LEU A 427 -31.19 25.52 -3.26
CA LEU A 427 -31.56 24.28 -3.88
C LEU A 427 -30.46 23.73 -4.81
N SER A 428 -29.80 24.60 -5.57
CA SER A 428 -28.64 24.18 -6.40
C SER A 428 -27.47 23.70 -5.57
N ALA A 429 -27.20 24.33 -4.41
CA ALA A 429 -26.16 23.86 -3.50
C ALA A 429 -26.52 22.51 -2.87
N LEU A 430 -27.77 22.31 -2.48
CA LEU A 430 -28.29 21.06 -1.94
C LEU A 430 -28.16 19.92 -2.96
N GLU A 431 -28.53 20.15 -4.22
CA GLU A 431 -28.41 19.18 -5.29
C GLU A 431 -26.95 18.73 -5.50
N LYS A 432 -26.00 19.66 -5.46
CA LYS A 432 -24.56 19.33 -5.52
C LYS A 432 -24.11 18.49 -4.33
N THR A 433 -24.61 18.76 -3.14
CA THR A 433 -24.27 17.96 -1.94
C THR A 433 -24.84 16.56 -2.02
N ILE A 434 -26.08 16.40 -2.48
CA ILE A 434 -26.72 15.09 -2.74
C ILE A 434 -25.95 14.30 -3.81
N SER A 435 -25.52 14.96 -4.88
CA SER A 435 -24.70 14.33 -5.92
C SER A 435 -23.36 13.81 -5.37
N LYS A 436 -22.69 14.60 -4.52
CA LYS A 436 -21.45 14.17 -3.85
C LYS A 436 -21.66 12.99 -2.90
N LEU A 437 -22.78 12.97 -2.16
CA LEU A 437 -23.13 11.83 -1.29
C LEU A 437 -23.35 10.55 -2.12
N LYS A 438 -24.11 10.62 -3.21
CA LYS A 438 -24.33 9.50 -4.14
C LYS A 438 -23.03 9.00 -4.77
N GLN A 439 -22.14 9.92 -5.15
CA GLN A 439 -20.82 9.56 -5.67
C GLN A 439 -20.01 8.84 -4.61
N LEU A 440 -19.97 9.35 -3.38
CA LEU A 440 -19.27 8.73 -2.25
C LEU A 440 -19.82 7.32 -1.95
N GLU A 441 -21.15 7.12 -1.97
CA GLU A 441 -21.79 5.81 -1.80
C GLU A 441 -21.45 4.84 -2.94
N GLY A 442 -21.31 5.31 -4.16
CA GLY A 442 -20.84 4.52 -5.32
C GLY A 442 -19.38 4.09 -5.15
N GLU A 443 -18.54 4.98 -4.66
CA GLU A 443 -17.13 4.71 -4.36
C GLU A 443 -16.96 3.78 -3.14
N SER A 444 -17.93 3.66 -2.24
CA SER A 444 -17.86 2.80 -1.05
C SER A 444 -17.60 1.33 -1.38
N LYS A 445 -18.01 0.86 -2.56
CA LYS A 445 -17.71 -0.50 -3.04
C LYS A 445 -16.26 -0.69 -3.44
N ASP A 446 -15.55 0.39 -3.84
CA ASP A 446 -14.13 0.37 -4.20
C ASP A 446 -13.23 0.69 -3.00
N TYR A 447 -13.66 1.53 -2.04
CA TYR A 447 -12.92 1.83 -0.80
C TYR A 447 -12.83 0.66 0.17
N SER A 448 -13.75 -0.31 0.09
CA SER A 448 -13.74 -1.50 0.95
C SER A 448 -12.72 -2.58 0.53
N LYS A 449 -12.02 -2.40 -0.60
CA LYS A 449 -10.95 -3.31 -1.03
C LYS A 449 -9.69 -2.50 -1.33
N PRO A 450 -8.87 -2.17 -0.30
CA PRO A 450 -7.49 -1.76 -0.59
C PRO A 450 -6.87 -2.87 -1.45
N GLU A 451 -6.10 -2.49 -2.48
CA GLU A 451 -5.37 -3.50 -3.27
C GLU A 451 -4.66 -4.45 -2.30
N PRO A 452 -4.95 -5.74 -2.32
CA PRO A 452 -4.38 -6.66 -1.36
C PRO A 452 -2.85 -6.62 -1.50
N ILE A 453 -2.17 -6.51 -0.37
CA ILE A 453 -0.71 -6.60 -0.32
C ILE A 453 -0.35 -8.00 -0.79
N LYS A 454 0.15 -8.14 -2.03
CA LYS A 454 0.35 -9.44 -2.67
C LYS A 454 1.74 -9.98 -2.36
N LYS A 455 1.82 -11.25 -1.91
CA LYS A 455 3.10 -11.96 -1.75
C LYS A 455 3.75 -12.11 -3.14
N THR A 456 5.01 -11.75 -3.29
CA THR A 456 5.78 -11.99 -4.51
C THR A 456 6.42 -13.35 -4.44
N ARG A 457 6.14 -14.20 -5.41
CA ARG A 457 6.81 -15.46 -5.56
C ARG A 457 8.31 -15.29 -5.87
N LYS A 458 9.15 -16.11 -5.29
CA LYS A 458 10.56 -16.19 -5.69
C LYS A 458 10.64 -16.74 -7.11
N LYS A 459 11.17 -15.95 -8.03
CA LYS A 459 11.34 -16.38 -9.43
C LYS A 459 12.55 -17.31 -9.56
N GLU A 460 12.39 -18.37 -10.33
CA GLU A 460 13.49 -19.25 -10.70
C GLU A 460 14.49 -18.53 -11.62
N TRP A 461 15.74 -18.97 -11.64
CA TRP A 461 16.79 -18.32 -12.41
C TRP A 461 16.48 -18.24 -13.93
N TYR A 462 15.76 -19.23 -14.47
CA TYR A 462 15.39 -19.30 -15.87
C TYR A 462 14.21 -18.39 -16.26
N GLU A 463 13.37 -17.97 -15.35
CA GLU A 463 12.19 -17.15 -15.64
C GLU A 463 12.51 -15.72 -16.16
N ARG A 464 13.73 -15.28 -16.03
CA ARG A 464 14.21 -14.04 -16.68
C ARG A 464 14.48 -14.18 -18.17
N PHE A 465 14.51 -15.42 -18.66
CA PHE A 465 14.61 -15.80 -20.07
C PHE A 465 13.24 -16.19 -20.61
N ARG A 466 13.16 -16.57 -21.89
CA ARG A 466 12.04 -17.34 -22.42
C ARG A 466 12.28 -18.79 -22.07
N TRP A 467 11.26 -19.52 -21.66
CA TRP A 467 11.45 -20.88 -21.21
C TRP A 467 10.19 -21.72 -21.34
N PHE A 468 10.35 -23.03 -21.41
CA PHE A 468 9.29 -24.01 -21.28
C PHE A 468 9.88 -25.36 -20.79
N ILE A 469 9.00 -26.28 -20.43
CA ILE A 469 9.37 -27.68 -20.12
C ILE A 469 8.90 -28.54 -21.26
N THR A 470 9.80 -29.38 -21.81
CA THR A 470 9.45 -30.32 -22.88
C THR A 470 8.47 -31.39 -22.41
N SER A 471 7.85 -32.10 -23.36
CA SER A 471 6.98 -33.22 -23.03
C SER A 471 7.69 -34.33 -22.24
N ASP A 472 9.03 -34.42 -22.29
CA ASP A 472 9.87 -35.33 -21.53
C ASP A 472 10.52 -34.72 -20.28
N ASN A 473 9.99 -33.60 -19.80
CA ASN A 473 10.44 -32.90 -18.60
C ASN A 473 11.87 -32.28 -18.63
N PHE A 474 12.40 -31.95 -19.81
CA PHE A 474 13.61 -31.16 -19.93
C PHE A 474 13.30 -29.68 -19.93
N LEU A 475 14.08 -28.88 -19.17
CA LEU A 475 13.99 -27.45 -19.21
C LEU A 475 14.66 -26.90 -20.47
N VAL A 476 13.93 -26.11 -21.25
CA VAL A 476 14.45 -25.37 -22.40
C VAL A 476 14.40 -23.88 -22.09
N VAL A 477 15.54 -23.18 -22.31
CA VAL A 477 15.71 -21.76 -22.00
C VAL A 477 16.23 -21.02 -23.23
N GLY A 478 15.58 -19.93 -23.61
CA GLY A 478 15.95 -19.09 -24.75
C GLY A 478 16.22 -17.66 -24.36
N GLY A 479 17.26 -17.06 -24.94
CA GLY A 479 17.57 -15.66 -24.72
C GLY A 479 16.53 -14.73 -25.35
N ARG A 480 16.46 -13.50 -24.86
CA ARG A 480 15.53 -12.46 -25.35
C ARG A 480 16.21 -11.44 -26.24
N ASP A 481 17.50 -11.22 -26.01
CA ASP A 481 18.37 -10.27 -26.69
C ASP A 481 19.83 -10.74 -26.68
N ALA A 482 20.72 -10.01 -27.32
CA ALA A 482 22.13 -10.34 -27.41
C ALA A 482 22.81 -10.50 -26.04
N LYS A 483 22.47 -9.68 -25.05
CA LYS A 483 23.04 -9.74 -23.70
C LYS A 483 22.54 -10.96 -22.93
N SER A 484 21.28 -11.29 -23.06
CA SER A 484 20.70 -12.47 -22.42
C SER A 484 21.21 -13.77 -23.08
N ASN A 485 21.41 -13.79 -24.42
CA ASN A 485 22.06 -14.88 -25.12
C ASN A 485 23.47 -15.16 -24.57
N GLU A 486 24.30 -14.12 -24.47
CA GLU A 486 25.65 -14.22 -23.89
C GLU A 486 25.63 -14.69 -22.46
N THR A 487 24.70 -14.15 -21.64
CA THR A 487 24.54 -14.55 -20.24
C THR A 487 24.12 -16.00 -20.10
N LEU A 488 23.20 -16.47 -20.95
CA LEU A 488 22.70 -17.84 -20.95
C LEU A 488 23.85 -18.83 -21.20
N ILE A 489 24.64 -18.61 -22.25
CA ILE A 489 25.76 -19.47 -22.58
C ILE A 489 26.84 -19.44 -21.51
N LYS A 490 27.32 -18.25 -21.10
CA LYS A 490 28.47 -18.11 -20.20
C LYS A 490 28.19 -18.56 -18.76
N LYS A 491 26.95 -18.39 -18.26
CA LYS A 491 26.63 -18.57 -16.84
C LYS A 491 25.71 -19.76 -16.54
N PHE A 492 24.91 -20.20 -17.52
CA PHE A 492 23.85 -21.16 -17.27
C PHE A 492 23.87 -22.38 -18.21
N THR A 493 24.86 -22.47 -19.08
CA THR A 493 25.04 -23.64 -19.98
C THR A 493 26.14 -24.54 -19.47
N GLU A 494 25.84 -25.79 -19.31
CA GLU A 494 26.74 -26.85 -18.84
C GLU A 494 27.25 -27.70 -20.02
N LYS A 495 28.33 -28.46 -19.79
CA LYS A 495 29.00 -29.23 -20.84
C LYS A 495 28.09 -30.23 -21.58
N ASN A 496 27.13 -30.81 -20.87
CA ASN A 496 26.21 -31.82 -21.42
C ASN A 496 24.93 -31.25 -22.04
N ASP A 497 24.74 -29.93 -21.95
CA ASP A 497 23.56 -29.30 -22.55
C ASP A 497 23.61 -29.29 -24.08
N ILE A 498 22.48 -29.02 -24.70
CA ILE A 498 22.38 -28.93 -26.17
C ILE A 498 21.94 -27.51 -26.52
N VAL A 499 22.66 -26.88 -27.45
CA VAL A 499 22.41 -25.48 -27.84
C VAL A 499 21.79 -25.49 -29.26
N PHE A 500 20.64 -24.82 -29.38
CA PHE A 500 19.90 -24.66 -30.63
C PHE A 500 19.98 -23.22 -31.13
N HIS A 501 19.99 -23.09 -32.45
CA HIS A 501 19.87 -21.80 -33.12
C HIS A 501 19.18 -21.95 -34.46
N ALA A 502 18.21 -21.11 -34.78
CA ALA A 502 17.58 -21.12 -36.09
C ALA A 502 18.56 -20.56 -37.14
N ASP A 503 18.60 -21.17 -38.31
CA ASP A 503 19.53 -20.78 -39.39
C ASP A 503 19.04 -19.52 -40.13
N ILE A 504 18.80 -18.49 -39.35
CA ILE A 504 18.34 -17.16 -39.79
C ILE A 504 18.93 -16.07 -38.89
N HIS A 505 19.23 -14.93 -39.48
CA HIS A 505 19.71 -13.77 -38.72
C HIS A 505 18.64 -13.27 -37.75
N GLY A 506 19.04 -12.97 -36.50
CA GLY A 506 18.13 -12.50 -35.46
C GLY A 506 17.40 -13.62 -34.71
N ALA A 507 17.95 -14.82 -34.73
CA ALA A 507 17.47 -15.94 -33.90
C ALA A 507 18.05 -15.86 -32.47
N PRO A 508 17.29 -16.30 -31.44
CA PRO A 508 17.82 -16.48 -30.11
C PRO A 508 18.72 -17.71 -29.98
N ILE A 509 19.61 -17.68 -29.01
CA ILE A 509 20.23 -18.91 -28.50
C ILE A 509 19.20 -19.60 -27.60
N VAL A 510 19.02 -20.88 -27.81
CA VAL A 510 18.14 -21.74 -27.02
C VAL A 510 18.96 -22.90 -26.47
N VAL A 511 18.84 -23.18 -25.18
CA VAL A 511 19.58 -24.23 -24.46
C VAL A 511 18.60 -25.23 -23.87
N LEU A 512 18.75 -26.49 -24.21
CA LEU A 512 18.08 -27.62 -23.56
C LEU A 512 18.99 -28.10 -22.42
N LYS A 513 18.50 -28.02 -21.20
CA LYS A 513 19.20 -28.50 -20.00
C LYS A 513 19.04 -30.00 -19.86
N SER A 514 20.04 -30.74 -20.31
CA SER A 514 19.97 -32.21 -20.35
C SER A 514 20.17 -32.88 -18.99
N GLY A 515 20.90 -32.21 -18.07
CA GLY A 515 21.27 -32.81 -16.78
C GLY A 515 22.05 -34.12 -16.93
N GLY A 516 22.77 -34.29 -18.03
CA GLY A 516 23.50 -35.52 -18.35
C GLY A 516 22.68 -36.69 -18.93
N LYS A 517 21.38 -36.47 -19.15
CA LYS A 517 20.49 -37.45 -19.79
C LYS A 517 20.44 -37.20 -21.29
N ASN A 518 20.16 -38.26 -22.08
CA ASN A 518 19.93 -38.12 -23.52
C ASN A 518 18.48 -37.72 -23.80
N PRO A 519 18.23 -36.51 -24.37
CA PRO A 519 16.88 -36.10 -24.75
C PRO A 519 16.33 -36.98 -25.89
N SER A 520 15.01 -37.19 -25.86
CA SER A 520 14.31 -37.87 -26.95
C SER A 520 14.30 -37.03 -28.23
N GLU A 521 14.00 -37.65 -29.36
CA GLU A 521 13.79 -36.94 -30.62
C GLU A 521 12.66 -35.91 -30.53
N THR A 522 11.63 -36.20 -29.74
CA THR A 522 10.51 -35.27 -29.46
C THR A 522 11.01 -34.02 -28.73
N ALA A 523 11.80 -34.16 -27.67
CA ALA A 523 12.36 -33.03 -26.92
C ALA A 523 13.28 -32.16 -27.81
N LEU A 524 14.07 -32.80 -28.71
CA LEU A 524 14.92 -32.06 -29.65
C LEU A 524 14.07 -31.30 -30.67
N LYS A 525 12.99 -31.87 -31.20
CA LYS A 525 12.04 -31.18 -32.11
C LYS A 525 11.33 -30.05 -31.43
N GLU A 526 10.88 -30.22 -30.19
CA GLU A 526 10.24 -29.16 -29.40
C GLU A 526 11.21 -27.98 -29.13
N ALA A 527 12.46 -28.27 -28.77
CA ALA A 527 13.47 -27.22 -28.58
C ALA A 527 13.81 -26.50 -29.90
N ALA A 528 13.87 -27.23 -31.02
CA ALA A 528 14.08 -26.65 -32.34
C ALA A 528 12.90 -25.78 -32.79
N GLN A 529 11.66 -26.23 -32.61
CA GLN A 529 10.46 -25.44 -32.90
C GLN A 529 10.39 -24.15 -32.06
N PHE A 530 10.79 -24.24 -30.81
CA PHE A 530 10.89 -23.04 -29.93
C PHE A 530 11.92 -22.06 -30.48
N ALA A 531 13.12 -22.51 -30.87
CA ALA A 531 14.15 -21.66 -31.45
C ALA A 531 13.69 -21.02 -32.77
N ALA A 532 12.99 -21.77 -33.62
CA ALA A 532 12.40 -21.26 -34.85
C ALA A 532 11.37 -20.17 -34.59
N SER A 533 10.42 -20.42 -33.71
CA SER A 533 9.28 -19.53 -33.43
C SER A 533 9.69 -18.21 -32.75
N TYR A 534 10.77 -18.20 -31.99
CA TYR A 534 11.30 -16.96 -31.39
C TYR A 534 12.36 -16.26 -32.25
N SER A 535 12.60 -16.73 -33.47
CA SER A 535 13.48 -16.06 -34.42
C SER A 535 12.79 -14.92 -35.19
N SER A 536 13.55 -14.18 -35.99
CA SER A 536 13.00 -13.18 -36.91
C SER A 536 12.04 -13.76 -37.94
N ALA A 537 12.01 -15.09 -38.16
CA ALA A 537 11.09 -15.76 -39.07
C ALA A 537 9.62 -15.53 -38.68
N TRP A 538 9.29 -15.47 -37.36
CA TRP A 538 7.95 -15.13 -36.89
C TRP A 538 7.48 -13.76 -37.36
N SER A 539 8.30 -12.71 -37.18
CA SER A 539 7.95 -11.36 -37.60
C SER A 539 7.92 -11.18 -39.12
N LYS A 540 8.61 -12.05 -39.87
CA LYS A 540 8.62 -12.05 -41.35
C LYS A 540 7.48 -12.87 -41.94
N GLY A 541 6.69 -13.58 -41.13
CA GLY A 541 5.60 -14.41 -41.62
C GLY A 541 6.04 -15.67 -42.37
N ALA A 542 7.23 -16.22 -42.05
CA ALA A 542 7.74 -17.40 -42.73
C ALA A 542 6.91 -18.65 -42.42
N GLY A 543 6.77 -19.58 -43.35
CA GLY A 543 6.07 -20.85 -43.15
C GLY A 543 6.83 -21.87 -42.32
N GLY A 544 8.14 -21.78 -42.25
CA GLY A 544 9.04 -22.63 -41.48
C GLY A 544 10.48 -22.18 -41.61
N VAL A 545 11.35 -22.67 -40.73
CA VAL A 545 12.78 -22.33 -40.75
C VAL A 545 13.61 -23.55 -40.30
N ASP A 546 14.80 -23.71 -40.86
CA ASP A 546 15.74 -24.72 -40.43
C ASP A 546 16.39 -24.31 -39.11
N VAL A 547 16.56 -25.28 -38.22
CA VAL A 547 17.23 -25.11 -36.94
C VAL A 547 18.37 -26.12 -36.86
N TYR A 548 19.49 -25.73 -36.33
CA TYR A 548 20.57 -26.63 -36.02
C TYR A 548 20.84 -26.66 -34.51
N TYR A 549 21.39 -27.76 -34.04
CA TYR A 549 21.85 -27.89 -32.67
C TYR A 549 23.29 -28.37 -32.60
N ILE A 550 23.97 -27.96 -31.55
CA ILE A 550 25.40 -28.13 -31.32
C ILE A 550 25.67 -28.38 -29.83
N LYS A 551 26.87 -28.83 -29.53
CA LYS A 551 27.35 -28.90 -28.14
C LYS A 551 27.90 -27.55 -27.70
N PRO A 552 27.86 -27.23 -26.40
CA PRO A 552 28.37 -25.95 -25.87
C PRO A 552 29.83 -25.67 -26.18
N GLU A 553 30.68 -26.72 -26.24
CA GLU A 553 32.11 -26.63 -26.56
C GLU A 553 32.40 -26.16 -27.99
N GLN A 554 31.41 -26.23 -28.87
CA GLN A 554 31.53 -25.73 -30.26
C GLN A 554 31.33 -24.19 -30.36
N ILE A 555 30.95 -23.52 -29.28
CA ILE A 555 30.70 -22.08 -29.26
C ILE A 555 31.97 -21.33 -28.82
N SER A 556 32.40 -20.38 -29.65
CA SER A 556 33.49 -19.45 -29.33
C SER A 556 33.01 -18.01 -29.35
N PHE A 557 33.41 -17.24 -28.37
CA PHE A 557 33.22 -15.78 -28.32
C PHE A 557 34.48 -15.00 -28.76
N SER A 558 35.56 -15.72 -29.08
CA SER A 558 36.79 -15.11 -29.55
C SER A 558 36.81 -15.14 -31.09
N PRO A 559 36.91 -13.97 -31.76
CA PRO A 559 37.00 -13.94 -33.20
C PRO A 559 38.36 -14.53 -33.69
N PRO A 560 38.42 -15.13 -34.87
CA PRO A 560 39.66 -15.47 -35.51
C PRO A 560 40.54 -14.22 -35.66
N SER A 561 41.86 -14.40 -35.75
CA SER A 561 42.80 -13.28 -35.92
C SER A 561 42.40 -12.41 -37.12
N GLY A 562 42.26 -11.09 -36.91
CA GLY A 562 41.88 -10.12 -37.93
C GLY A 562 40.38 -9.93 -38.18
N GLN A 563 39.49 -10.58 -37.43
CA GLN A 563 38.04 -10.43 -37.58
C GLN A 563 37.40 -9.74 -36.36
N TYR A 564 36.40 -8.90 -36.62
CA TYR A 564 35.57 -8.26 -35.58
C TYR A 564 34.30 -9.08 -35.32
N LEU A 565 34.04 -9.41 -34.07
CA LEU A 565 32.81 -10.09 -33.66
C LEU A 565 31.89 -9.09 -32.96
N PRO A 566 30.72 -8.75 -33.51
CA PRO A 566 29.77 -7.87 -32.85
C PRO A 566 29.35 -8.37 -31.46
N LYS A 567 29.04 -7.47 -30.53
CA LYS A 567 28.62 -7.83 -29.19
C LYS A 567 27.37 -8.70 -29.22
N GLY A 568 27.44 -9.87 -28.58
CA GLY A 568 26.34 -10.85 -28.55
C GLY A 568 26.36 -11.84 -29.72
N SER A 569 27.30 -11.75 -30.64
CA SER A 569 27.57 -12.76 -31.68
C SER A 569 28.54 -13.80 -31.15
N PHE A 570 28.52 -15.00 -31.77
CA PHE A 570 29.37 -16.13 -31.45
C PHE A 570 29.76 -16.89 -32.74
N ILE A 571 30.82 -17.62 -32.65
CA ILE A 571 31.32 -18.45 -33.72
C ILE A 571 31.04 -19.92 -33.37
N ILE A 572 30.67 -20.71 -34.39
CA ILE A 572 30.41 -22.12 -34.21
C ILE A 572 31.53 -22.89 -34.92
N ASN A 573 32.21 -23.72 -34.15
CA ASN A 573 33.27 -24.61 -34.66
C ASN A 573 32.72 -26.04 -34.79
N GLY A 574 33.01 -26.69 -35.92
CA GLY A 574 32.65 -28.09 -36.16
C GLY A 574 31.26 -28.32 -36.78
N PRO A 575 30.79 -29.56 -36.83
CA PRO A 575 29.57 -29.98 -37.55
C PRO A 575 28.30 -29.48 -36.83
N ARG A 576 27.26 -29.19 -37.61
CA ARG A 576 25.92 -28.81 -37.16
C ARG A 576 24.95 -29.95 -37.44
N ASN A 577 24.10 -30.26 -36.43
CA ASN A 577 23.01 -31.20 -36.58
C ASN A 577 21.73 -30.45 -36.93
N TYR A 578 21.17 -30.68 -38.10
CA TYR A 578 20.00 -29.94 -38.58
C TYR A 578 18.68 -30.64 -38.26
N VAL A 579 17.72 -29.84 -37.77
CA VAL A 579 16.29 -30.19 -37.71
C VAL A 579 15.59 -29.29 -38.74
N ARG A 580 15.22 -29.88 -39.87
CA ARG A 580 14.74 -29.15 -41.04
C ARG A 580 13.28 -28.68 -40.88
N ASN A 581 12.95 -27.59 -41.56
CA ASN A 581 11.61 -27.04 -41.75
C ASN A 581 10.75 -27.01 -40.48
N GLN A 582 11.24 -26.38 -39.40
CA GLN A 582 10.51 -26.27 -38.15
C GLN A 582 9.34 -25.29 -38.26
N PRO A 583 8.11 -25.71 -37.86
CA PRO A 583 6.93 -24.89 -37.98
C PRO A 583 6.96 -23.70 -36.98
N LEU A 584 6.32 -22.59 -37.38
CA LEU A 584 6.20 -21.39 -36.56
C LEU A 584 4.82 -21.31 -35.90
N ASN A 585 4.64 -22.10 -34.88
CA ASN A 585 3.45 -22.05 -34.02
C ASN A 585 3.85 -22.29 -32.56
N LEU A 586 3.17 -21.63 -31.67
CA LEU A 586 3.38 -21.70 -30.22
C LEU A 586 2.05 -21.88 -29.50
N MET A 587 2.13 -22.24 -28.25
CA MET A 587 1.01 -22.28 -27.34
C MET A 587 1.41 -21.58 -26.05
N LEU A 588 0.56 -20.67 -25.56
CA LEU A 588 0.72 -20.07 -24.26
C LEU A 588 -0.08 -20.89 -23.26
N GLY A 589 0.52 -21.28 -22.15
CA GLY A 589 -0.13 -21.97 -21.04
C GLY A 589 0.03 -21.22 -19.74
N ILE A 590 -0.86 -21.48 -18.78
CA ILE A 590 -0.73 -21.01 -17.41
C ILE A 590 -0.50 -22.21 -16.50
N ILE A 591 0.58 -22.17 -15.74
CA ILE A 591 0.84 -23.13 -14.66
C ILE A 591 0.74 -22.43 -13.30
N PHE A 592 0.42 -23.18 -12.26
CA PHE A 592 0.36 -22.65 -10.89
C PHE A 592 1.55 -23.18 -10.09
N LYS A 593 2.30 -22.28 -9.46
CA LYS A 593 3.38 -22.62 -8.53
C LYS A 593 3.23 -21.78 -7.27
N ASP A 594 3.18 -22.42 -6.12
CA ASP A 594 2.98 -21.74 -4.83
C ASP A 594 1.74 -20.82 -4.81
N GLY A 595 0.65 -21.22 -5.49
CA GLY A 595 -0.58 -20.44 -5.59
C GLY A 595 -0.52 -19.24 -6.55
N HIS A 596 0.58 -19.05 -7.30
CA HIS A 596 0.73 -17.95 -8.27
C HIS A 596 0.62 -18.44 -9.71
N PRO A 597 -0.06 -17.71 -10.62
CA PRO A 597 -0.14 -18.02 -12.02
C PRO A 597 1.16 -17.65 -12.73
N ILE A 598 1.74 -18.58 -13.48
CA ILE A 598 2.96 -18.38 -14.26
C ILE A 598 2.61 -18.61 -15.73
N PRO A 599 2.74 -17.60 -16.59
CA PRO A 599 2.59 -17.78 -18.00
C PRO A 599 3.85 -18.44 -18.57
N VAL A 600 3.66 -19.48 -19.37
CA VAL A 600 4.71 -20.20 -20.08
C VAL A 600 4.32 -20.31 -21.56
N CYS A 601 5.28 -20.16 -22.47
CA CYS A 601 5.00 -20.25 -23.90
C CYS A 601 6.01 -21.19 -24.57
N GLY A 602 5.51 -22.15 -25.31
CA GLY A 602 6.32 -23.17 -25.95
C GLY A 602 5.60 -23.89 -27.08
N PRO A 603 6.19 -24.96 -27.63
CA PRO A 603 5.54 -25.83 -28.65
C PRO A 603 4.22 -26.42 -28.14
N PRO A 604 3.19 -26.53 -28.98
CA PRO A 604 1.88 -27.02 -28.56
C PRO A 604 1.91 -28.38 -27.86
N THR A 605 2.73 -29.33 -28.35
CA THR A 605 2.89 -30.68 -27.77
C THR A 605 3.36 -30.65 -26.31
N ALA A 606 4.31 -29.79 -26.02
CA ALA A 606 4.85 -29.59 -24.66
C ALA A 606 3.83 -28.89 -23.73
N ILE A 607 3.22 -27.79 -24.20
CA ILE A 607 2.32 -26.99 -23.35
C ILE A 607 1.01 -27.73 -23.07
N MET A 608 0.43 -28.47 -24.02
CA MET A 608 -0.77 -29.28 -23.79
C MET A 608 -0.55 -30.38 -22.75
N LYS A 609 0.66 -30.92 -22.65
CA LYS A 609 1.02 -31.88 -21.59
C LYS A 609 1.24 -31.22 -20.23
N LEU A 610 1.73 -29.97 -20.24
CA LEU A 610 2.10 -29.24 -19.04
C LEU A 610 0.89 -28.65 -18.32
N THR A 611 -0.13 -28.13 -19.06
CA THR A 611 -1.30 -27.46 -18.48
C THR A 611 -2.55 -27.59 -19.34
N LYS A 612 -3.72 -27.65 -18.68
CA LYS A 612 -5.04 -27.61 -19.35
C LYS A 612 -5.45 -26.19 -19.75
N ILE A 613 -4.91 -25.15 -19.07
CA ILE A 613 -5.21 -23.74 -19.35
C ILE A 613 -4.22 -23.27 -20.41
N ASN A 614 -4.61 -23.35 -21.68
CA ASN A 614 -3.72 -23.00 -22.78
C ASN A 614 -4.45 -22.29 -23.93
N VAL A 615 -3.67 -21.55 -24.74
CA VAL A 615 -4.13 -20.76 -25.88
C VAL A 615 -3.16 -20.93 -27.02
N PRO A 616 -3.56 -21.50 -28.19
CA PRO A 616 -2.70 -21.65 -29.35
C PRO A 616 -2.47 -20.27 -30.01
N LEU A 617 -1.20 -20.02 -30.37
CA LEU A 617 -0.74 -18.79 -31.00
C LEU A 617 -0.24 -19.07 -32.43
N ARG A 618 -0.55 -18.17 -33.33
CA ARG A 618 -0.06 -18.13 -34.70
C ARG A 618 0.47 -16.74 -35.06
N ILE A 619 1.19 -16.65 -36.15
CA ILE A 619 1.57 -15.40 -36.77
C ILE A 619 0.29 -14.61 -37.11
N GLY A 620 0.27 -13.29 -36.84
CA GLY A 620 -0.86 -12.41 -37.07
C GLY A 620 -0.46 -10.94 -36.97
N ASP A 621 -1.45 -10.04 -37.03
CA ASP A 621 -1.22 -8.59 -37.12
C ASP A 621 -1.37 -7.83 -35.79
N LEU A 622 -1.82 -8.52 -34.73
CA LEU A 622 -2.02 -7.86 -33.44
C LEU A 622 -0.69 -7.56 -32.76
N SER A 623 -0.51 -6.31 -32.32
CA SER A 623 0.65 -5.91 -31.52
C SER A 623 0.67 -6.66 -30.18
N THR A 624 1.88 -6.81 -29.61
CA THR A 624 2.13 -7.57 -28.36
C THR A 624 1.21 -7.17 -27.22
N GLY A 625 0.88 -5.86 -27.07
CA GLY A 625 -0.05 -5.39 -26.04
C GLY A 625 -1.51 -5.80 -26.30
N LYS A 626 -1.94 -5.73 -27.57
CA LYS A 626 -3.32 -6.11 -27.95
C LYS A 626 -3.55 -7.60 -27.81
N ILE A 627 -2.60 -8.41 -28.25
CA ILE A 627 -2.71 -9.88 -28.15
C ILE A 627 -2.62 -10.34 -26.67
N ALA A 628 -1.80 -9.71 -25.83
CA ALA A 628 -1.73 -10.03 -24.41
C ALA A 628 -3.08 -9.80 -23.70
N LYS A 629 -3.77 -8.72 -24.03
CA LYS A 629 -5.11 -8.44 -23.51
C LYS A 629 -6.12 -9.49 -23.97
N LYS A 630 -6.12 -9.82 -25.26
CA LYS A 630 -7.00 -10.86 -25.86
C LYS A 630 -6.76 -12.23 -25.24
N ILE A 631 -5.50 -12.60 -25.00
CA ILE A 631 -5.12 -13.85 -24.33
C ILE A 631 -5.66 -13.87 -22.90
N LYS A 632 -5.47 -12.80 -22.13
CA LYS A 632 -5.95 -12.73 -20.75
C LYS A 632 -7.48 -12.87 -20.70
N GLU A 633 -8.21 -12.17 -21.56
CA GLU A 633 -9.67 -12.28 -21.68
C GLU A 633 -10.11 -13.72 -22.06
N TYR A 634 -9.43 -14.35 -22.99
CA TYR A 634 -9.72 -15.74 -23.39
C TYR A 634 -9.49 -16.71 -22.23
N ILE A 635 -8.35 -16.66 -21.57
CA ILE A 635 -8.01 -17.53 -20.44
C ILE A 635 -9.03 -17.35 -19.31
N THR A 636 -9.42 -16.11 -18.96
CA THR A 636 -10.42 -15.84 -17.94
C THR A 636 -11.79 -16.45 -18.23
N ARG A 637 -12.15 -16.64 -19.52
CA ARG A 637 -13.41 -17.29 -19.93
C ARG A 637 -13.39 -18.81 -19.79
N ILE A 638 -12.24 -19.44 -20.00
CA ILE A 638 -12.13 -20.91 -20.01
C ILE A 638 -11.79 -21.53 -18.65
N THR A 639 -11.51 -20.70 -17.63
CA THR A 639 -11.11 -21.13 -16.30
C THR A 639 -12.26 -21.15 -15.29
N SER A 640 -12.16 -21.99 -14.26
CA SER A 640 -13.10 -22.07 -13.15
C SER A 640 -13.13 -20.78 -12.34
N GLU A 641 -14.15 -20.56 -11.50
CA GLU A 641 -14.24 -19.36 -10.65
C GLU A 641 -13.06 -19.24 -9.69
N GLU A 642 -12.58 -20.34 -9.11
CA GLU A 642 -11.44 -20.35 -8.19
C GLU A 642 -10.14 -19.98 -8.91
N GLU A 643 -9.89 -20.55 -10.07
CA GLU A 643 -8.70 -20.25 -10.89
C GLU A 643 -8.75 -18.84 -11.46
N ARG A 644 -9.94 -18.30 -11.76
CA ARG A 644 -10.14 -16.95 -12.30
C ARG A 644 -9.61 -15.88 -11.35
N MET A 645 -9.88 -16.00 -10.05
CA MET A 645 -9.37 -15.05 -9.05
C MET A 645 -7.83 -15.02 -9.03
N ILE A 646 -7.19 -16.17 -9.22
CA ILE A 646 -5.73 -16.26 -9.26
C ILE A 646 -5.17 -15.72 -10.59
N ILE A 647 -5.85 -15.98 -11.71
CA ILE A 647 -5.44 -15.50 -13.05
C ILE A 647 -5.60 -13.98 -13.19
N GLU A 648 -6.54 -13.36 -12.48
CA GLU A 648 -6.64 -11.91 -12.43
C GLU A 648 -5.37 -11.23 -11.91
N GLU A 649 -4.57 -11.93 -11.11
CA GLU A 649 -3.27 -11.46 -10.63
C GLU A 649 -2.19 -11.37 -11.72
N LEU A 650 -2.35 -12.08 -12.82
CA LEU A 650 -1.40 -12.09 -13.93
C LEU A 650 -1.40 -10.72 -14.61
N SER A 651 -0.25 -10.06 -14.62
CA SER A 651 -0.10 -8.78 -15.29
C SER A 651 0.01 -8.94 -16.80
N LEU A 652 -0.46 -7.94 -17.56
CA LEU A 652 -0.29 -7.93 -19.01
C LEU A 652 1.19 -7.95 -19.42
N ASP A 653 2.06 -7.33 -18.63
CA ASP A 653 3.51 -7.30 -18.87
C ASP A 653 4.13 -8.72 -18.77
N GLU A 654 3.66 -9.56 -17.86
CA GLU A 654 4.13 -10.94 -17.75
C GLU A 654 3.77 -11.76 -18.99
N ILE A 655 2.57 -11.58 -19.52
CA ILE A 655 2.16 -12.22 -20.79
C ILE A 655 2.98 -11.66 -21.95
N GLN A 656 3.12 -10.33 -22.07
CA GLN A 656 3.89 -9.68 -23.15
C GLN A 656 5.34 -10.17 -23.20
N ASN A 657 5.96 -10.36 -22.04
CA ASN A 657 7.36 -10.75 -21.92
C ASN A 657 7.70 -12.13 -22.47
N ILE A 658 6.70 -13.02 -22.63
CA ILE A 658 6.91 -14.38 -23.14
C ILE A 658 6.43 -14.57 -24.58
N LEU A 659 5.76 -13.56 -25.17
CA LEU A 659 5.30 -13.64 -26.55
C LEU A 659 6.46 -13.61 -27.55
N PRO A 660 6.29 -14.22 -28.76
CA PRO A 660 7.29 -14.16 -29.82
C PRO A 660 7.43 -12.72 -30.38
N PRO A 661 8.56 -12.41 -31.04
CA PRO A 661 8.79 -11.09 -31.64
C PRO A 661 7.89 -10.91 -32.88
N GLY A 662 7.16 -9.79 -32.93
CA GLY A 662 6.28 -9.47 -34.07
C GLY A 662 4.80 -9.63 -33.76
N GLY A 663 3.98 -9.54 -34.79
CA GLY A 663 2.53 -9.71 -34.65
C GLY A 663 2.11 -11.14 -34.39
N SER A 664 1.07 -11.33 -33.58
CA SER A 664 0.53 -12.63 -33.25
C SER A 664 -0.99 -12.61 -33.20
N ASP A 665 -1.65 -13.73 -33.38
CA ASP A 665 -3.08 -13.91 -33.15
C ASP A 665 -3.36 -15.26 -32.48
N ILE A 666 -4.57 -15.41 -31.88
CA ILE A 666 -5.06 -16.66 -31.33
C ILE A 666 -5.52 -17.55 -32.50
N ALA A 667 -5.09 -18.82 -32.49
CA ALA A 667 -5.43 -19.75 -33.56
C ALA A 667 -6.81 -20.42 -33.45
N VAL A 668 -7.63 -20.00 -32.47
CA VAL A 668 -9.02 -20.47 -32.26
C VAL A 668 -9.97 -19.37 -32.65
N LYS A 669 -11.09 -19.70 -33.32
CA LYS A 669 -12.22 -18.74 -33.44
C LYS A 669 -12.82 -18.55 -32.07
N ILE A 670 -12.82 -17.29 -31.58
CA ILE A 670 -13.42 -16.87 -30.30
C ILE A 670 -14.94 -16.75 -30.48
#